data_a9da80a244444d3f5e73272a2fc640fc
#
_entry.id   a9da80a244444d3f5e73272a2fc640fc
#
_cell.length_a   1.000
_cell.length_b   1.000
_cell.length_c   1.000
_cell.angle_alpha   90.00
_cell.angle_beta   90.00
_cell.angle_gamma   90.00
#
_symmetry.space_group_name_H-M   'P 1'
#
loop_
_entity.id
_entity.type
_entity.pdbx_description
1 polymer ?
#
loop_
_entity_poly.entity_id
_entity_poly.type
_entity_poly.pdbx_seq_one_letter_code
_entity_poly.pdbx_strand_id
1 'polypeptide(L)'
;MKLIKKSHPCFYLFFFMGMVSMGLANDEISPLSQAGQKIETHYSKQQTILHEDLKGAVPSESEAKGQKLKQFLASDNLDPKLVKFVILNKATPRGLAEFGQQGKHHFSLLERLFNDPKLMRQMLVADGAKAQRMGRKGYGPPQYGEAMEIYSKIQDSCQDASTGLFQRLALAISLEHAVPVVQTNPAEDTNAPETVDPVKRYHHYKKAYLDGELDPTFKNLSTWDLRMVVNGDEPDETLAWGREMLRNYRPDHIYNENFGWRYVAIVGSDVKYGSGDVKYDRPELQKYQNILMNGGVCGRRAFFGRFILRAFGVPTTARPSRGHAALAHWTPSGWCVNLGGGWGAGWTSTQYDKDIDFLASSQARNNPEAYLQVKRAQWIGDVMGEERVYGENSKTEPKFWNAIALQRQREIIKELKAVTLDALGEDIGEANEPTVAEKIIASPVTPKDKEISIASDGTIKIPSAAYSKPSGNTREVLAMKSFDGGMQIFLPRFFPQGTTIMRGGTWKGDANACTSGKRMLSGGYGRYENWGLRAAITPKSNQTAKELKLDLGEGVTMEFVYIKPGKFVMGGESETDGRFECVEVPKHDVRLTKGFYLGKYEVTQAQFQSIMGSNPSKSTKSPDCPVDNVLEDDARKFCLTLGERTGVNSRLPTEAEWEYASRAGRSTKWFFGSDGSKIGDYAWFKGNAGGKSHPVGQKKPNHWGLYDIYGNVCERISDKYARNYYSISPKVDPTGPSQGSKSHMEYTITAPRAGKYLLSARVVTANYNQIINVSVNQNGTKTLAMPFTEGTWQEAKPVEVTLQNGDNTLAFWRDQPPQYGLAIKDFTLFPIN
;
A
#
# COMPACT_ATOMS: atom_id res chain seq x y z
N MET A 1 13.26 -46.09 22.33
CA MET A 1 13.14 -45.38 21.02
C MET A 1 12.16 -44.23 21.20
N LYS A 2 12.68 -42.99 21.35
CA LYS A 2 11.89 -41.78 21.64
C LYS A 2 11.46 -41.14 20.31
N LEU A 3 10.16 -41.04 20.07
CA LEU A 3 9.56 -40.29 18.99
C LEU A 3 9.56 -38.81 19.36
N ILE A 4 10.28 -38.03 18.58
CA ILE A 4 10.35 -36.58 18.69
C ILE A 4 9.17 -36.01 17.92
N LYS A 5 8.27 -35.33 18.63
CA LYS A 5 7.21 -34.50 18.05
C LYS A 5 7.84 -33.27 17.38
N LYS A 6 7.74 -33.17 16.08
CA LYS A 6 8.03 -31.93 15.33
C LYS A 6 6.80 -31.03 15.36
N SER A 7 6.85 -30.00 16.17
CA SER A 7 5.99 -28.82 16.07
C SER A 7 6.50 -27.96 14.91
N HIS A 8 5.63 -27.64 13.96
CA HIS A 8 5.94 -26.68 12.90
C HIS A 8 5.61 -25.27 13.42
N PRO A 9 6.58 -24.37 13.52
CA PRO A 9 6.30 -22.97 13.66
C PRO A 9 6.00 -22.40 12.26
N CYS A 10 4.97 -21.55 12.16
CA CYS A 10 4.78 -20.66 11.04
C CYS A 10 6.02 -19.75 10.90
N PHE A 11 6.88 -20.10 9.98
CA PHE A 11 7.99 -19.25 9.58
C PHE A 11 7.46 -18.10 8.73
N TYR A 12 7.50 -16.91 9.28
CA TYR A 12 7.61 -15.68 8.51
C TYR A 12 8.93 -15.72 7.76
N LEU A 13 8.86 -15.95 6.45
CA LEU A 13 10.02 -15.83 5.59
C LEU A 13 10.36 -14.33 5.45
N PHE A 14 11.19 -13.83 6.36
CA PHE A 14 12.05 -12.72 6.03
C PHE A 14 13.03 -13.25 4.98
N PHE A 15 12.91 -12.76 3.75
CA PHE A 15 13.92 -12.98 2.74
C PHE A 15 15.24 -12.36 3.22
N PHE A 16 16.06 -13.16 3.88
CA PHE A 16 17.48 -13.00 3.88
C PHE A 16 17.98 -13.59 2.56
N MET A 17 18.05 -12.76 1.52
CA MET A 17 18.82 -13.13 0.35
C MET A 17 20.31 -13.04 0.71
N GLY A 18 20.99 -14.13 0.43
CA GLY A 18 22.37 -14.25 0.09
C GLY A 18 23.35 -13.38 0.89
N MET A 19 23.65 -13.75 2.12
CA MET A 19 25.01 -13.52 2.59
C MET A 19 25.90 -14.50 1.82
N VAL A 20 26.52 -14.02 0.76
CA VAL A 20 27.81 -14.55 0.36
C VAL A 20 28.64 -14.57 1.66
N SER A 21 29.14 -15.74 2.02
CA SER A 21 30.08 -15.92 3.11
C SER A 21 31.38 -15.17 2.77
N MET A 22 31.38 -13.85 2.99
CA MET A 22 32.61 -13.18 3.30
C MET A 22 33.00 -13.68 4.68
N GLY A 23 34.12 -14.35 4.71
CA GLY A 23 34.69 -14.98 5.89
C GLY A 23 34.58 -14.04 7.09
N LEU A 24 34.31 -14.65 8.26
CA LEU A 24 34.52 -14.01 9.54
C LEU A 24 36.00 -13.51 9.58
N ALA A 25 36.21 -12.29 9.03
CA ALA A 25 37.41 -11.56 9.36
C ALA A 25 37.24 -11.19 10.84
N ASN A 26 38.09 -11.73 11.67
CA ASN A 26 38.36 -11.19 12.98
C ASN A 26 38.47 -9.67 12.81
N ASP A 27 37.70 -8.89 13.60
CA ASP A 27 37.80 -7.44 13.73
C ASP A 27 39.17 -7.04 14.34
N GLU A 28 40.28 -7.44 13.72
CA GLU A 28 41.57 -6.81 13.95
C GLU A 28 41.52 -5.44 13.27
N ILE A 29 41.41 -4.40 14.09
CA ILE A 29 41.51 -3.01 13.66
C ILE A 29 42.83 -2.90 12.89
N SER A 30 42.77 -2.71 11.59
CA SER A 30 43.95 -2.58 10.75
C SER A 30 44.87 -1.50 11.31
N PRO A 31 46.16 -1.77 11.48
CA PRO A 31 47.06 -0.78 12.05
C PRO A 31 47.19 0.44 11.11
N LEU A 32 47.12 1.64 11.70
CA LEU A 32 47.39 2.86 10.95
C LEU A 32 48.81 2.92 10.45
N SER A 33 49.00 3.41 9.25
CA SER A 33 50.31 3.81 8.73
C SER A 33 50.91 4.93 9.61
N GLN A 34 52.20 5.24 9.44
CA GLN A 34 52.83 6.40 10.12
C GLN A 34 52.08 7.73 9.80
N ALA A 35 51.61 7.90 8.57
CA ALA A 35 50.80 9.05 8.19
C ALA A 35 49.47 9.05 8.95
N GLY A 36 48.78 7.92 9.03
CA GLY A 36 47.52 7.74 9.80
C GLY A 36 47.72 8.06 11.28
N GLN A 37 48.78 7.59 11.90
CA GLN A 37 49.06 7.88 13.31
C GLN A 37 49.30 9.39 13.57
N LYS A 38 49.96 10.09 12.62
CA LYS A 38 50.11 11.57 12.70
C LYS A 38 48.76 12.28 12.59
N ILE A 39 47.85 11.83 11.70
CA ILE A 39 46.51 12.37 11.52
C ILE A 39 45.69 12.14 12.77
N GLU A 40 45.70 10.92 13.33
CA GLU A 40 44.99 10.60 14.56
C GLU A 40 45.48 11.48 15.72
N THR A 41 46.78 11.63 15.89
CA THR A 41 47.37 12.50 16.93
C THR A 41 46.96 13.96 16.73
N HIS A 42 46.97 14.46 15.49
CA HIS A 42 46.52 15.81 15.16
C HIS A 42 45.08 16.06 15.57
N TYR A 43 44.14 15.20 15.19
CA TYR A 43 42.72 15.38 15.52
C TYR A 43 42.44 15.13 16.99
N SER A 44 43.10 14.18 17.65
CA SER A 44 42.98 13.95 19.09
C SER A 44 43.41 15.21 19.89
N LYS A 45 44.51 15.84 19.51
CA LYS A 45 44.97 17.09 20.13
C LYS A 45 43.94 18.20 19.92
N GLN A 46 43.44 18.37 18.71
CA GLN A 46 42.40 19.36 18.41
C GLN A 46 41.12 19.11 19.24
N GLN A 47 40.69 17.86 19.33
CA GLN A 47 39.49 17.47 20.12
C GLN A 47 39.68 17.85 21.60
N THR A 48 40.83 17.55 22.21
CA THR A 48 41.12 17.89 23.60
C THR A 48 41.08 19.40 23.83
N ILE A 49 41.79 20.18 23.01
CA ILE A 49 41.81 21.65 23.12
C ILE A 49 40.40 22.23 22.99
N LEU A 50 39.63 21.79 21.99
CA LEU A 50 38.25 22.25 21.77
C LEU A 50 37.32 21.88 22.94
N HIS A 51 37.52 20.71 23.52
CA HIS A 51 36.75 20.26 24.67
C HIS A 51 36.94 21.14 25.90
N GLU A 52 38.19 21.46 26.22
CA GLU A 52 38.54 22.34 27.34
C GLU A 52 38.00 23.76 27.12
N ASP A 53 38.21 24.31 25.93
CA ASP A 53 37.71 25.62 25.53
C ASP A 53 36.18 25.70 25.64
N LEU A 54 35.47 24.70 25.11
CA LEU A 54 34.03 24.70 25.12
C LEU A 54 33.47 24.51 26.52
N LYS A 55 34.08 23.64 27.35
CA LYS A 55 33.67 23.47 28.76
C LYS A 55 33.78 24.76 29.55
N GLY A 56 34.84 25.56 29.29
CA GLY A 56 35.03 26.86 29.95
C GLY A 56 34.06 27.94 29.44
N ALA A 57 33.52 27.80 28.22
CA ALA A 57 32.60 28.78 27.63
C ALA A 57 31.10 28.44 27.83
N VAL A 58 30.78 27.21 28.20
CA VAL A 58 29.39 26.77 28.42
C VAL A 58 28.99 27.13 29.84
N PRO A 59 27.83 27.78 30.06
CA PRO A 59 27.35 28.09 31.39
C PRO A 59 27.06 26.81 32.19
N SER A 60 27.31 26.87 33.50
CA SER A 60 26.95 25.78 34.42
C SER A 60 25.42 25.59 34.46
N GLU A 61 24.96 24.41 34.90
CA GLU A 61 23.54 24.12 35.05
C GLU A 61 22.78 25.14 35.95
N SER A 62 23.48 25.70 36.94
CA SER A 62 22.93 26.75 37.83
C SER A 62 22.77 28.10 37.14
N GLU A 63 23.62 28.41 36.14
CA GLU A 63 23.62 29.67 35.37
C GLU A 63 22.72 29.59 34.14
N ALA A 64 22.57 28.40 33.55
CA ALA A 64 21.81 28.14 32.33
C ALA A 64 20.28 28.19 32.57
N LYS A 65 19.76 29.38 32.96
CA LYS A 65 18.34 29.56 33.32
C LYS A 65 17.72 30.82 32.70
N GLY A 66 16.43 30.78 32.49
CA GLY A 66 15.61 31.92 32.10
C GLY A 66 16.11 32.65 30.82
N GLN A 67 16.16 33.99 30.88
CA GLN A 67 16.55 34.82 29.73
C GLN A 67 18.01 34.65 29.33
N LYS A 68 18.89 34.38 30.31
CA LYS A 68 20.31 34.14 30.00
C LYS A 68 20.51 32.89 29.11
N LEU A 69 19.81 31.79 29.43
CA LEU A 69 19.85 30.58 28.62
C LEU A 69 19.31 30.83 27.21
N LYS A 70 18.18 31.57 27.07
CA LYS A 70 17.60 31.90 25.75
C LYS A 70 18.58 32.71 24.88
N GLN A 71 19.21 33.73 25.47
CA GLN A 71 20.21 34.54 24.76
C GLN A 71 21.45 33.71 24.39
N PHE A 72 21.89 32.82 25.27
CA PHE A 72 23.02 31.94 25.02
C PHE A 72 22.74 30.99 23.84
N LEU A 73 21.57 30.32 23.83
CA LEU A 73 21.18 29.41 22.75
C LEU A 73 20.86 30.15 21.42
N ALA A 74 20.48 31.43 21.47
CA ALA A 74 20.27 32.25 20.29
C ALA A 74 21.59 32.71 19.63
N SER A 75 22.68 32.78 20.40
CA SER A 75 23.99 33.20 19.92
C SER A 75 24.66 32.08 19.11
N ASP A 76 25.30 32.43 17.99
CA ASP A 76 26.11 31.55 17.14
C ASP A 76 27.61 31.64 17.41
N ASN A 77 28.02 32.41 18.43
CA ASN A 77 29.44 32.67 18.74
C ASN A 77 30.27 31.40 18.96
N LEU A 78 29.65 30.36 19.53
CA LEU A 78 30.30 29.07 19.77
C LEU A 78 30.13 28.08 18.61
N ASP A 79 29.24 28.33 17.65
CA ASP A 79 28.93 27.40 16.57
C ASP A 79 30.16 26.85 15.86
N PRO A 80 31.18 27.68 15.46
CA PRO A 80 32.36 27.17 14.78
C PRO A 80 33.11 26.10 15.60
N LYS A 81 33.25 26.30 16.91
CA LYS A 81 33.92 25.38 17.82
C LYS A 81 33.05 24.15 18.12
N LEU A 82 31.75 24.37 18.38
CA LEU A 82 30.76 23.30 18.66
C LEU A 82 30.66 22.32 17.51
N VAL A 83 30.41 22.78 16.28
CA VAL A 83 30.25 21.89 15.12
C VAL A 83 31.51 21.09 14.83
N LYS A 84 32.68 21.72 14.98
CA LYS A 84 33.99 21.06 14.81
C LYS A 84 34.18 19.98 15.86
N PHE A 85 33.93 20.30 17.15
CA PHE A 85 34.04 19.33 18.23
C PHE A 85 33.08 18.13 18.02
N VAL A 86 31.81 18.40 17.67
CA VAL A 86 30.81 17.34 17.48
C VAL A 86 31.21 16.39 16.38
N ILE A 87 31.70 16.88 15.23
CA ILE A 87 32.19 16.02 14.16
C ILE A 87 33.41 15.22 14.61
N LEU A 88 34.42 15.85 15.22
CA LEU A 88 35.60 15.18 15.74
C LEU A 88 35.24 14.07 16.74
N ASN A 89 34.29 14.36 17.65
CA ASN A 89 33.82 13.42 18.67
C ASN A 89 33.07 12.21 18.05
N LYS A 90 32.19 12.46 17.09
CA LYS A 90 31.37 11.40 16.48
C LYS A 90 32.14 10.58 15.46
N ALA A 91 32.90 11.21 14.57
CA ALA A 91 33.71 10.51 13.55
C ALA A 91 34.90 9.78 14.17
N THR A 92 35.29 10.19 15.35
CA THR A 92 36.50 9.80 16.10
C THR A 92 37.80 10.18 15.39
N PRO A 93 38.89 10.60 16.09
CA PRO A 93 40.20 10.83 15.50
C PRO A 93 40.71 9.62 14.73
N ARG A 94 40.42 8.43 15.19
CA ARG A 94 40.78 7.15 14.54
C ARG A 94 40.09 6.98 13.20
N GLY A 95 38.75 7.14 13.12
CA GLY A 95 38.00 7.02 11.88
C GLY A 95 38.41 8.08 10.84
N LEU A 96 38.70 9.32 11.28
CA LEU A 96 39.23 10.36 10.40
C LEU A 96 40.64 10.02 9.87
N ALA A 97 41.49 9.43 10.71
CA ALA A 97 42.81 8.97 10.31
C ALA A 97 42.78 7.81 9.31
N GLU A 98 41.86 6.87 9.49
CA GLU A 98 41.64 5.77 8.54
C GLU A 98 41.28 6.27 7.15
N PHE A 99 40.43 7.29 7.05
CA PHE A 99 40.13 7.95 5.79
C PHE A 99 41.33 8.78 5.27
N GLY A 100 41.89 9.66 6.09
CA GLY A 100 42.95 10.61 5.68
C GLY A 100 44.25 9.91 5.26
N GLN A 101 44.58 8.72 5.79
CA GLN A 101 45.79 7.96 5.41
C GLN A 101 45.75 7.40 4.00
N GLN A 102 44.57 7.35 3.34
CA GLN A 102 44.42 6.83 1.99
C GLN A 102 45.16 7.70 0.95
N GLY A 103 45.49 8.97 1.28
CA GLY A 103 46.33 9.85 0.43
C GLY A 103 46.15 11.33 0.73
N LYS A 104 47.02 12.13 0.10
CA LYS A 104 47.00 13.59 0.26
C LYS A 104 45.65 14.22 -0.07
N HIS A 105 45.00 13.71 -1.09
CA HIS A 105 43.65 14.17 -1.48
C HIS A 105 42.62 13.97 -0.35
N HIS A 106 42.57 12.78 0.23
CA HIS A 106 41.65 12.47 1.32
C HIS A 106 41.89 13.34 2.57
N PHE A 107 43.16 13.54 2.92
CA PHE A 107 43.52 14.47 4.01
C PHE A 107 43.07 15.89 3.70
N SER A 108 43.24 16.38 2.45
CA SER A 108 42.82 17.74 2.06
C SER A 108 41.30 17.91 2.13
N LEU A 109 40.51 16.86 1.90
CA LEU A 109 39.04 16.88 2.08
C LEU A 109 38.66 17.07 3.55
N LEU A 110 39.34 16.41 4.47
CA LEU A 110 39.13 16.63 5.91
C LEU A 110 39.49 18.05 6.34
N GLU A 111 40.64 18.58 5.87
CA GLU A 111 41.02 19.96 6.13
C GLU A 111 39.99 20.96 5.57
N ARG A 112 39.48 20.72 4.37
CA ARG A 112 38.39 21.51 3.79
C ARG A 112 37.14 21.51 4.68
N LEU A 113 36.73 20.34 5.17
CA LEU A 113 35.58 20.21 6.09
C LEU A 113 35.79 21.03 7.36
N PHE A 114 36.95 20.86 8.02
CA PHE A 114 37.23 21.48 9.32
C PHE A 114 37.55 22.98 9.24
N ASN A 115 37.79 23.50 8.03
CA ASN A 115 37.95 24.93 7.75
C ASN A 115 36.64 25.62 7.29
N ASP A 116 35.53 24.86 7.15
CA ASP A 116 34.21 25.41 6.78
C ASP A 116 33.17 25.17 7.88
N PRO A 117 33.05 26.05 8.89
CA PRO A 117 32.04 25.91 9.95
C PRO A 117 30.59 25.93 9.45
N LYS A 118 30.32 26.62 8.33
CA LYS A 118 29.01 26.69 7.72
C LYS A 118 28.61 25.33 7.13
N LEU A 119 29.52 24.68 6.43
CA LEU A 119 29.31 23.34 5.89
C LEU A 119 29.11 22.31 7.00
N MET A 120 29.99 22.31 8.01
CA MET A 120 29.84 21.45 9.20
C MET A 120 28.49 21.62 9.87
N ARG A 121 28.03 22.87 10.05
CA ARG A 121 26.73 23.19 10.61
C ARG A 121 25.59 22.64 9.76
N GLN A 122 25.64 22.83 8.42
CA GLN A 122 24.64 22.29 7.51
C GLN A 122 24.53 20.75 7.61
N MET A 123 25.68 20.07 7.62
CA MET A 123 25.71 18.61 7.79
C MET A 123 25.10 18.16 9.13
N LEU A 124 25.44 18.82 10.23
CA LEU A 124 24.94 18.45 11.56
C LEU A 124 23.47 18.80 11.79
N VAL A 125 22.97 19.89 11.18
CA VAL A 125 21.53 20.22 11.18
C VAL A 125 20.74 19.16 10.42
N ALA A 126 21.34 18.58 9.39
CA ALA A 126 20.78 17.46 8.64
C ALA A 126 21.06 16.06 9.27
N ASP A 127 21.44 16.02 10.55
CA ASP A 127 21.74 14.83 11.35
C ASP A 127 23.04 14.10 11.00
N GLY A 128 23.97 14.76 10.29
CA GLY A 128 25.33 14.29 10.02
C GLY A 128 25.43 13.15 9.00
N ALA A 129 26.66 12.70 8.76
CA ALA A 129 26.92 11.61 7.83
C ALA A 129 26.41 10.28 8.37
N LYS A 130 26.06 9.38 7.45
CA LYS A 130 25.63 8.02 7.79
C LYS A 130 26.77 7.22 8.39
N ALA A 131 26.42 6.31 9.30
CA ALA A 131 27.34 5.39 9.94
C ALA A 131 27.10 3.96 9.46
N GLN A 132 28.15 3.19 9.30
CA GLN A 132 28.05 1.80 8.93
C GLN A 132 27.42 0.97 10.06
N ARG A 133 26.51 0.07 9.72
CA ARG A 133 25.92 -0.83 10.69
C ARG A 133 26.87 -2.01 10.97
N MET A 134 27.24 -2.19 12.23
CA MET A 134 28.13 -3.24 12.69
C MET A 134 27.35 -4.43 13.29
N GLY A 135 26.47 -5.01 12.50
CA GLY A 135 25.68 -6.16 12.93
C GLY A 135 24.86 -5.90 14.20
N ARG A 136 25.02 -6.75 15.22
CA ARG A 136 24.35 -6.60 16.54
C ARG A 136 25.05 -5.59 17.46
N LYS A 137 26.25 -5.14 17.12
CA LYS A 137 27.04 -4.18 17.93
C LYS A 137 26.57 -2.72 17.76
N GLY A 138 25.56 -2.47 16.90
CA GLY A 138 25.04 -1.12 16.65
C GLY A 138 25.64 -0.47 15.40
N TYR A 139 25.98 0.81 15.52
CA TYR A 139 26.57 1.58 14.42
C TYR A 139 28.00 1.98 14.76
N GLY A 140 28.86 1.96 13.74
CA GLY A 140 30.20 2.52 13.80
C GLY A 140 30.20 4.06 13.79
N PRO A 141 31.35 4.71 13.67
CA PRO A 141 31.45 6.16 13.53
C PRO A 141 30.85 6.65 12.21
N PRO A 142 30.22 7.84 12.17
CA PRO A 142 29.72 8.46 10.95
C PRO A 142 30.85 8.76 9.96
N GLN A 143 30.63 8.49 8.68
CA GLN A 143 31.64 8.50 7.62
C GLN A 143 31.76 9.89 6.95
N TYR A 144 32.20 10.91 7.71
CA TYR A 144 32.32 12.28 7.19
C TYR A 144 33.37 12.44 6.09
N GLY A 145 34.43 11.62 6.10
CA GLY A 145 35.44 11.60 5.04
C GLY A 145 34.82 11.20 3.70
N GLU A 146 34.16 10.07 3.68
CA GLU A 146 33.45 9.55 2.51
C GLU A 146 32.35 10.54 2.03
N ALA A 147 31.61 11.15 2.96
CA ALA A 147 30.64 12.19 2.61
C ALA A 147 31.32 13.38 1.89
N MET A 148 32.49 13.80 2.34
CA MET A 148 33.25 14.89 1.70
C MET A 148 33.78 14.51 0.33
N GLU A 149 34.22 13.28 0.14
CA GLU A 149 34.66 12.78 -1.15
C GLU A 149 33.52 12.79 -2.17
N ILE A 150 32.34 12.27 -1.79
CA ILE A 150 31.16 12.30 -2.63
C ILE A 150 30.73 13.73 -2.94
N TYR A 151 30.70 14.61 -1.92
CA TYR A 151 30.35 16.02 -2.09
C TYR A 151 31.29 16.75 -3.06
N SER A 152 32.62 16.52 -2.96
CA SER A 152 33.60 17.07 -3.90
C SER A 152 33.36 16.56 -5.31
N LYS A 153 33.22 15.25 -5.52
CA LYS A 153 32.94 14.66 -6.84
C LYS A 153 31.68 15.24 -7.49
N ILE A 154 30.60 15.44 -6.71
CA ILE A 154 29.40 16.09 -7.23
C ILE A 154 29.68 17.53 -7.64
N GLN A 155 30.41 18.33 -6.83
CA GLN A 155 30.76 19.70 -7.16
C GLN A 155 31.68 19.80 -8.38
N ASP A 156 32.62 18.89 -8.52
CA ASP A 156 33.52 18.82 -9.69
C ASP A 156 32.75 18.48 -10.98
N SER A 157 31.69 17.68 -10.86
CA SER A 157 30.82 17.32 -11.99
C SER A 157 29.77 18.40 -12.34
N CYS A 158 29.52 19.37 -11.43
CA CYS A 158 28.44 20.31 -11.58
C CYS A 158 28.64 21.58 -10.71
N GLN A 159 28.95 22.73 -11.33
CA GLN A 159 29.27 23.99 -10.63
C GLN A 159 28.13 24.53 -9.75
N ASP A 160 26.88 24.39 -10.14
CA ASP A 160 25.70 24.83 -9.40
C ASP A 160 25.38 23.96 -8.15
N ALA A 161 26.08 22.84 -7.97
CA ALA A 161 26.01 22.02 -6.74
C ALA A 161 26.51 22.75 -5.48
N SER A 162 26.98 23.98 -5.61
CA SER A 162 27.53 24.77 -4.50
C SER A 162 26.51 25.69 -3.86
N THR A 163 25.33 25.89 -4.43
CA THR A 163 24.32 26.84 -3.96
C THR A 163 22.89 26.33 -4.01
N GLY A 164 22.04 26.90 -3.19
CA GLY A 164 20.58 26.71 -3.26
C GLY A 164 20.10 25.28 -3.13
N LEU A 165 19.13 24.91 -3.95
CA LEU A 165 18.55 23.55 -3.98
C LEU A 165 19.60 22.50 -4.30
N PHE A 166 20.44 22.77 -5.31
CA PHE A 166 21.41 21.78 -5.79
C PHE A 166 22.53 21.52 -4.78
N GLN A 167 22.89 22.51 -3.96
CA GLN A 167 23.78 22.28 -2.81
C GLN A 167 23.11 21.39 -1.76
N ARG A 168 21.84 21.67 -1.43
CA ARG A 168 21.11 20.82 -0.46
C ARG A 168 20.97 19.38 -0.94
N LEU A 169 20.70 19.18 -2.23
CA LEU A 169 20.64 17.86 -2.85
C LEU A 169 21.99 17.15 -2.80
N ALA A 170 23.09 17.85 -3.17
CA ALA A 170 24.44 17.31 -3.12
C ALA A 170 24.82 16.88 -1.69
N LEU A 171 24.53 17.72 -0.69
CA LEU A 171 24.75 17.38 0.71
C LEU A 171 23.91 16.20 1.17
N ALA A 172 22.64 16.16 0.82
CA ALA A 172 21.76 15.05 1.20
C ALA A 172 22.26 13.70 0.68
N ILE A 173 22.67 13.67 -0.59
CA ILE A 173 23.24 12.48 -1.22
C ILE A 173 24.57 12.10 -0.55
N SER A 174 25.46 13.05 -0.36
CA SER A 174 26.76 12.81 0.26
C SER A 174 26.64 12.24 1.67
N LEU A 175 25.71 12.76 2.46
CA LEU A 175 25.48 12.30 3.83
C LEU A 175 24.82 10.90 3.89
N GLU A 176 23.91 10.58 2.97
CA GLU A 176 23.25 9.28 2.93
C GLU A 176 24.10 8.18 2.32
N HIS A 177 24.87 8.49 1.28
CA HIS A 177 25.69 7.53 0.57
C HIS A 177 27.15 7.48 1.06
N ALA A 178 27.46 8.17 2.17
CA ALA A 178 28.74 8.00 2.88
C ALA A 178 29.00 6.53 3.29
N VAL A 179 27.94 5.75 3.42
CA VAL A 179 27.98 4.29 3.46
C VAL A 179 27.33 3.77 2.18
N PRO A 180 28.00 2.91 1.40
CA PRO A 180 27.47 2.40 0.15
C PRO A 180 26.09 1.78 0.32
N VAL A 181 25.16 2.07 -0.59
CA VAL A 181 23.82 1.51 -0.62
C VAL A 181 23.76 0.45 -1.71
N VAL A 182 23.61 -0.81 -1.30
CA VAL A 182 23.47 -1.93 -2.23
C VAL A 182 22.15 -1.83 -2.96
N GLN A 183 22.16 -1.96 -4.26
CA GLN A 183 20.94 -2.02 -5.06
C GLN A 183 20.29 -3.40 -4.90
N THR A 184 19.05 -3.41 -4.41
CA THR A 184 18.33 -4.65 -4.11
C THR A 184 17.33 -5.04 -5.19
N ASN A 185 17.38 -4.38 -6.35
CA ASN A 185 16.31 -4.49 -7.32
C ASN A 185 16.68 -4.48 -8.81
N PRO A 186 17.81 -5.03 -9.23
CA PRO A 186 18.04 -5.24 -10.65
C PRO A 186 17.16 -6.37 -11.18
N ALA A 187 16.64 -6.26 -12.40
CA ALA A 187 16.18 -7.40 -13.18
C ALA A 187 17.37 -8.29 -13.54
N GLU A 188 17.17 -9.58 -13.88
CA GLU A 188 18.25 -10.52 -14.12
C GLU A 188 19.23 -10.06 -15.22
N ASP A 189 18.75 -9.46 -16.29
CA ASP A 189 19.56 -9.01 -17.43
C ASP A 189 19.97 -7.53 -17.32
N THR A 190 20.04 -6.96 -16.11
CA THR A 190 20.40 -5.54 -15.94
C THR A 190 21.92 -5.36 -15.85
N ASN A 191 22.41 -4.27 -16.44
CA ASN A 191 23.77 -3.76 -16.22
C ASN A 191 23.85 -2.79 -15.02
N ALA A 192 22.84 -2.76 -14.15
CA ALA A 192 22.85 -1.90 -12.98
C ALA A 192 24.05 -2.24 -12.08
N PRO A 193 24.75 -1.23 -11.53
CA PRO A 193 25.85 -1.48 -10.61
C PRO A 193 25.36 -2.11 -9.31
N GLU A 194 26.25 -2.84 -8.62
CA GLU A 194 25.92 -3.46 -7.33
C GLU A 194 25.48 -2.44 -6.26
N THR A 195 26.05 -1.24 -6.32
CA THR A 195 25.71 -0.15 -5.39
C THR A 195 25.23 1.09 -6.16
N VAL A 196 24.44 1.90 -5.48
CA VAL A 196 24.04 3.22 -6.00
C VAL A 196 25.25 4.10 -6.19
N ASP A 197 25.42 4.67 -7.39
CA ASP A 197 26.40 5.70 -7.68
C ASP A 197 25.88 7.07 -7.22
N PRO A 198 26.47 7.70 -6.20
CA PRO A 198 25.98 8.97 -5.67
C PRO A 198 26.02 10.13 -6.68
N VAL A 199 27.01 10.15 -7.58
CA VAL A 199 27.14 11.22 -8.58
C VAL A 199 26.07 11.08 -9.64
N LYS A 200 25.83 9.85 -10.13
CA LYS A 200 24.72 9.58 -11.05
C LYS A 200 23.38 9.88 -10.42
N ARG A 201 23.15 9.48 -9.14
CA ARG A 201 21.95 9.78 -8.38
C ARG A 201 21.69 11.28 -8.29
N TYR A 202 22.73 12.10 -8.08
CA TYR A 202 22.63 13.55 -8.10
C TYR A 202 22.15 14.08 -9.45
N HIS A 203 22.80 13.65 -10.54
CA HIS A 203 22.41 14.08 -11.88
C HIS A 203 21.02 13.60 -12.27
N HIS A 204 20.62 12.42 -11.82
CA HIS A 204 19.28 11.89 -12.03
C HIS A 204 18.20 12.82 -11.44
N TYR A 205 18.29 13.16 -10.15
CA TYR A 205 17.32 14.05 -9.53
C TYR A 205 17.39 15.48 -10.05
N LYS A 206 18.60 15.98 -10.31
CA LYS A 206 18.76 17.30 -10.91
C LYS A 206 18.10 17.38 -12.29
N LYS A 207 18.35 16.41 -13.17
CA LYS A 207 17.72 16.35 -14.49
C LYS A 207 16.21 16.27 -14.35
N ALA A 208 15.71 15.35 -13.56
CA ALA A 208 14.27 15.17 -13.34
C ALA A 208 13.58 16.45 -12.82
N TYR A 209 14.27 17.24 -11.97
CA TYR A 209 13.77 18.53 -11.51
C TYR A 209 13.73 19.57 -12.63
N LEU A 210 14.80 19.69 -13.40
CA LEU A 210 14.89 20.66 -14.52
C LEU A 210 13.89 20.34 -15.64
N ASP A 211 13.61 19.06 -15.86
CA ASP A 211 12.61 18.60 -16.85
C ASP A 211 11.17 18.76 -16.32
N GLY A 212 10.97 19.24 -15.08
CA GLY A 212 9.64 19.38 -14.49
C GLY A 212 8.99 18.05 -14.11
N GLU A 213 9.79 17.02 -13.93
CA GLU A 213 9.31 15.65 -13.61
C GLU A 213 9.03 15.43 -12.13
N LEU A 214 9.64 16.21 -11.25
CA LEU A 214 9.45 16.08 -9.81
C LEU A 214 8.26 16.90 -9.30
N ASP A 215 7.80 16.57 -8.11
CA ASP A 215 6.81 17.38 -7.42
C ASP A 215 7.30 18.82 -7.27
N PRO A 216 6.46 19.83 -7.53
CA PRO A 216 6.84 21.24 -7.43
C PRO A 216 7.37 21.65 -6.05
N THR A 217 7.03 20.92 -5.00
CA THR A 217 7.50 21.18 -3.63
C THR A 217 8.96 20.79 -3.40
N PHE A 218 9.55 19.98 -4.28
CA PHE A 218 10.94 19.51 -4.19
C PHE A 218 11.93 20.65 -3.98
N LYS A 219 11.73 21.78 -4.64
CA LYS A 219 12.58 22.97 -4.52
C LYS A 219 12.68 23.57 -3.11
N ASN A 220 11.66 23.30 -2.28
CA ASN A 220 11.55 23.87 -0.93
C ASN A 220 12.07 22.93 0.16
N LEU A 221 12.40 21.68 -0.19
CA LEU A 221 12.85 20.68 0.78
C LEU A 221 14.19 21.08 1.41
N SER A 222 14.30 20.86 2.73
CA SER A 222 15.56 20.99 3.45
C SER A 222 16.54 19.86 3.08
N THR A 223 17.81 20.01 3.43
CA THR A 223 18.77 18.90 3.29
C THR A 223 18.33 17.66 4.07
N TRP A 224 17.71 17.84 5.23
CA TRP A 224 17.19 16.75 6.03
C TRP A 224 16.04 16.00 5.34
N ASP A 225 15.10 16.72 4.74
CA ASP A 225 14.01 16.11 3.98
C ASP A 225 14.53 15.40 2.73
N LEU A 226 15.44 16.05 1.98
CA LEU A 226 16.04 15.48 0.78
C LEU A 226 16.77 14.15 1.05
N ARG A 227 17.34 13.96 2.25
CA ARG A 227 17.93 12.66 2.63
C ARG A 227 16.92 11.52 2.53
N MET A 228 15.66 11.77 2.86
CA MET A 228 14.59 10.76 2.80
C MET A 228 13.98 10.59 1.40
N VAL A 229 14.42 11.40 0.44
CA VAL A 229 14.19 11.18 -1.00
C VAL A 229 15.28 10.28 -1.57
N VAL A 230 16.55 10.62 -1.31
CA VAL A 230 17.70 10.03 -2.00
C VAL A 230 18.23 8.73 -1.39
N ASN A 231 17.72 8.32 -0.23
CA ASN A 231 18.18 7.14 0.53
C ASN A 231 17.67 5.79 -0.01
N GLY A 232 17.08 5.78 -1.19
CA GLY A 232 16.55 4.56 -1.81
C GLY A 232 17.64 3.67 -2.39
N ASP A 233 17.34 2.38 -2.40
CA ASP A 233 18.14 1.31 -2.96
C ASP A 233 17.77 0.96 -4.41
N GLU A 234 16.78 1.67 -4.95
CA GLU A 234 16.30 1.50 -6.33
C GLU A 234 17.33 2.04 -7.34
N PRO A 235 17.54 1.38 -8.49
CA PRO A 235 18.28 1.95 -9.63
C PRO A 235 17.66 3.27 -10.11
N ASP A 236 18.47 4.18 -10.66
CA ASP A 236 17.99 5.47 -11.17
C ASP A 236 17.02 5.30 -12.35
N GLU A 237 17.25 4.29 -13.18
CA GLU A 237 16.38 3.92 -14.30
C GLU A 237 15.00 3.45 -13.80
N THR A 238 14.96 2.76 -12.65
CA THR A 238 13.70 2.35 -12.02
C THR A 238 12.91 3.56 -11.52
N LEU A 239 13.60 4.56 -10.92
CA LEU A 239 12.96 5.80 -10.50
C LEU A 239 12.40 6.60 -11.69
N ALA A 240 13.14 6.65 -12.80
CA ALA A 240 12.68 7.26 -14.05
C ALA A 240 11.44 6.54 -14.61
N TRP A 241 11.51 5.21 -14.67
CA TRP A 241 10.38 4.38 -15.07
C TRP A 241 9.13 4.64 -14.20
N GLY A 242 9.28 4.75 -12.89
CA GLY A 242 8.16 5.02 -12.00
C GLY A 242 7.43 6.33 -12.32
N ARG A 243 8.18 7.39 -12.68
CA ARG A 243 7.62 8.67 -13.11
C ARG A 243 6.90 8.55 -14.45
N GLU A 244 7.54 7.94 -15.43
CA GLU A 244 6.97 7.73 -16.75
C GLU A 244 5.71 6.86 -16.70
N MET A 245 5.79 5.74 -16.01
CA MET A 245 4.68 4.82 -15.81
C MET A 245 3.46 5.54 -15.21
N LEU A 246 3.63 6.28 -14.12
CA LEU A 246 2.49 6.93 -13.47
C LEU A 246 1.88 8.04 -14.34
N ARG A 247 2.71 8.81 -15.06
CA ARG A 247 2.23 9.84 -16.00
C ARG A 247 1.39 9.26 -17.13
N ASN A 248 1.78 8.10 -17.64
CA ASN A 248 1.10 7.45 -18.74
C ASN A 248 -0.12 6.67 -18.27
N TYR A 249 0.04 5.89 -17.18
CA TYR A 249 -0.96 4.95 -16.70
C TYR A 249 -2.06 5.61 -15.87
N ARG A 250 -1.67 6.44 -14.88
CA ARG A 250 -2.56 7.08 -13.90
C ARG A 250 -2.19 8.55 -13.63
N PRO A 251 -2.30 9.43 -14.64
CA PRO A 251 -1.97 10.85 -14.47
C PRO A 251 -2.84 11.55 -13.41
N ASP A 252 -4.05 11.05 -13.13
CA ASP A 252 -4.94 11.56 -12.09
C ASP A 252 -4.31 11.51 -10.69
N HIS A 253 -3.41 10.58 -10.42
CA HIS A 253 -2.70 10.51 -9.14
C HIS A 253 -1.69 11.66 -8.95
N ILE A 254 -1.17 12.20 -10.05
CA ILE A 254 -0.26 13.35 -10.02
C ILE A 254 -1.03 14.64 -9.72
N TYR A 255 -2.24 14.77 -10.27
CA TYR A 255 -3.10 15.94 -10.11
C TYR A 255 -4.04 15.87 -8.90
N ASN A 256 -3.94 14.83 -8.06
CA ASN A 256 -4.77 14.67 -6.88
C ASN A 256 -4.56 15.83 -5.91
N GLU A 257 -5.63 16.52 -5.51
CA GLU A 257 -5.57 17.62 -4.55
C GLU A 257 -5.22 17.14 -3.14
N ASN A 258 -5.61 15.92 -2.79
CA ASN A 258 -5.23 15.30 -1.54
C ASN A 258 -3.78 14.85 -1.60
N PHE A 259 -2.87 15.66 -1.07
CA PHE A 259 -1.45 15.36 -1.07
C PHE A 259 -1.11 14.06 -0.36
N GLY A 260 -1.86 13.66 0.66
CA GLY A 260 -1.67 12.39 1.37
C GLY A 260 -1.83 11.16 0.45
N TRP A 261 -2.66 11.29 -0.60
CA TRP A 261 -2.89 10.26 -1.60
C TRP A 261 -2.16 10.48 -2.92
N ARG A 262 -1.67 11.67 -3.13
CA ARG A 262 -0.93 12.01 -4.34
C ARG A 262 0.23 11.04 -4.54
N TYR A 263 0.43 10.53 -5.74
CA TYR A 263 1.38 9.49 -6.11
C TYR A 263 1.12 8.10 -5.49
N VAL A 264 0.74 7.99 -4.22
CA VAL A 264 0.58 6.69 -3.54
C VAL A 264 -0.80 6.08 -3.71
N ALA A 265 -1.76 6.81 -4.22
CA ALA A 265 -3.11 6.31 -4.50
C ALA A 265 -3.12 5.06 -5.41
N ILE A 266 -2.10 4.92 -6.29
CA ILE A 266 -1.91 3.72 -7.12
C ILE A 266 -1.75 2.44 -6.30
N VAL A 267 -1.22 2.54 -5.07
CA VAL A 267 -1.06 1.37 -4.18
C VAL A 267 -2.42 0.81 -3.78
N GLY A 268 -3.36 1.69 -3.44
CA GLY A 268 -4.72 1.27 -3.08
C GLY A 268 -5.55 0.84 -4.28
N SER A 269 -5.43 1.54 -5.43
CA SER A 269 -6.29 1.31 -6.61
C SER A 269 -5.82 0.18 -7.53
N ASP A 270 -4.51 0.01 -7.73
CA ASP A 270 -3.97 -0.87 -8.77
C ASP A 270 -3.07 -1.99 -8.25
N VAL A 271 -2.40 -1.81 -7.10
CA VAL A 271 -1.56 -2.87 -6.51
C VAL A 271 -2.42 -3.83 -5.70
N LYS A 272 -2.59 -5.05 -6.22
CA LYS A 272 -3.40 -6.09 -5.58
C LYS A 272 -2.83 -6.49 -4.21
N TYR A 273 -3.70 -6.66 -3.21
CA TYR A 273 -3.30 -7.28 -1.95
C TYR A 273 -3.38 -8.80 -2.04
N GLY A 274 -2.28 -9.49 -1.78
CA GLY A 274 -2.23 -10.95 -1.73
C GLY A 274 -0.81 -11.50 -1.75
N SER A 275 -0.56 -12.57 -1.01
CA SER A 275 0.75 -13.23 -0.95
C SER A 275 0.92 -14.34 -2.00
N GLY A 276 -0.18 -14.90 -2.51
CA GLY A 276 -0.15 -16.05 -3.43
C GLY A 276 0.37 -15.72 -4.82
N ASP A 277 0.30 -14.47 -5.21
CA ASP A 277 0.63 -14.05 -6.58
C ASP A 277 2.12 -13.75 -6.77
N VAL A 278 2.90 -13.63 -5.70
CA VAL A 278 4.36 -13.44 -5.74
C VAL A 278 5.08 -14.55 -6.52
N LYS A 279 4.52 -15.76 -6.53
CA LYS A 279 5.04 -16.90 -7.31
C LYS A 279 5.01 -16.68 -8.83
N TYR A 280 4.29 -15.65 -9.29
CA TYR A 280 4.24 -15.26 -10.70
C TYR A 280 5.17 -14.10 -11.01
N ASP A 281 6.00 -13.68 -10.05
CA ASP A 281 7.05 -12.68 -10.32
C ASP A 281 7.99 -13.20 -11.40
N ARG A 282 8.36 -12.32 -12.30
CA ARG A 282 9.20 -12.61 -13.44
C ARG A 282 10.59 -12.04 -13.19
N PRO A 283 11.65 -12.86 -13.36
CA PRO A 283 13.01 -12.44 -13.05
C PRO A 283 13.51 -11.34 -13.99
N GLU A 284 13.03 -11.31 -15.23
CA GLU A 284 13.37 -10.27 -16.21
C GLU A 284 12.78 -8.89 -15.88
N LEU A 285 11.82 -8.82 -14.95
CA LEU A 285 11.20 -7.58 -14.52
C LEU A 285 11.80 -7.09 -13.21
N GLN A 286 11.84 -5.77 -13.08
CA GLN A 286 12.19 -5.14 -11.82
C GLN A 286 11.13 -5.43 -10.74
N LYS A 287 11.53 -5.40 -9.49
CA LYS A 287 10.67 -5.68 -8.33
C LYS A 287 9.38 -4.84 -8.34
N TYR A 288 9.46 -3.56 -8.70
CA TYR A 288 8.29 -2.67 -8.67
C TYR A 288 7.36 -2.91 -9.86
N GLN A 289 7.87 -3.33 -11.01
CA GLN A 289 7.05 -3.82 -12.12
C GLN A 289 6.31 -5.10 -11.70
N ASN A 290 7.00 -6.03 -11.05
CA ASN A 290 6.40 -7.23 -10.49
C ASN A 290 5.34 -6.93 -9.42
N ILE A 291 5.56 -5.92 -8.56
CA ILE A 291 4.57 -5.51 -7.57
C ILE A 291 3.33 -4.91 -8.22
N LEU A 292 3.49 -4.07 -9.22
CA LEU A 292 2.36 -3.51 -9.96
C LEU A 292 1.56 -4.62 -10.66
N MET A 293 2.25 -5.60 -11.25
CA MET A 293 1.64 -6.72 -11.97
C MET A 293 0.95 -7.72 -11.04
N ASN A 294 1.63 -8.16 -9.99
CA ASN A 294 1.21 -9.29 -9.15
C ASN A 294 0.74 -8.87 -7.75
N GLY A 295 1.02 -7.64 -7.34
CA GLY A 295 0.66 -7.17 -6.00
C GLY A 295 1.57 -7.68 -4.90
N GLY A 296 1.02 -7.82 -3.72
CA GLY A 296 1.71 -8.31 -2.53
C GLY A 296 1.00 -7.94 -1.24
N VAL A 297 1.54 -8.41 -0.12
CA VAL A 297 1.08 -8.05 1.22
C VAL A 297 1.58 -6.65 1.61
N CYS A 298 1.20 -6.18 2.78
CA CYS A 298 1.52 -4.83 3.30
C CYS A 298 2.97 -4.38 3.05
N GLY A 299 3.96 -5.25 3.27
CA GLY A 299 5.37 -4.93 3.03
C GLY A 299 5.68 -4.55 1.59
N ARG A 300 5.27 -5.36 0.61
CA ARG A 300 5.48 -5.05 -0.82
C ARG A 300 4.75 -3.78 -1.24
N ARG A 301 3.53 -3.58 -0.77
CA ARG A 301 2.74 -2.39 -1.05
C ARG A 301 3.37 -1.13 -0.46
N ALA A 302 3.82 -1.19 0.79
CA ALA A 302 4.55 -0.10 1.43
C ALA A 302 5.88 0.22 0.70
N PHE A 303 6.60 -0.80 0.22
CA PHE A 303 7.79 -0.58 -0.62
C PHE A 303 7.44 0.13 -1.92
N PHE A 304 6.38 -0.28 -2.60
CA PHE A 304 5.93 0.36 -3.83
C PHE A 304 5.53 1.84 -3.58
N GLY A 305 4.80 2.12 -2.50
CA GLY A 305 4.42 3.48 -2.13
C GLY A 305 5.63 4.37 -1.86
N ARG A 306 6.65 3.86 -1.13
CA ARG A 306 7.90 4.59 -0.91
C ARG A 306 8.67 4.82 -2.20
N PHE A 307 8.76 3.82 -3.04
CA PHE A 307 9.40 3.92 -4.35
C PHE A 307 8.78 5.03 -5.19
N ILE A 308 7.45 5.03 -5.33
CA ILE A 308 6.77 6.01 -6.18
C ILE A 308 6.90 7.44 -5.64
N LEU A 309 6.87 7.64 -4.31
CA LEU A 309 7.12 8.93 -3.69
C LEU A 309 8.53 9.45 -3.99
N ARG A 310 9.55 8.61 -3.79
CA ARG A 310 10.95 8.95 -4.11
C ARG A 310 11.13 9.27 -5.58
N ALA A 311 10.48 8.50 -6.47
CA ALA A 311 10.53 8.75 -7.91
C ALA A 311 10.09 10.20 -8.24
N PHE A 312 9.10 10.73 -7.54
CA PHE A 312 8.64 12.12 -7.69
C PHE A 312 9.32 13.13 -6.76
N GLY A 313 10.34 12.74 -6.02
CA GLY A 313 11.08 13.64 -5.15
C GLY A 313 10.38 14.01 -3.84
N VAL A 314 9.42 13.18 -3.38
CA VAL A 314 8.70 13.38 -2.12
C VAL A 314 9.35 12.57 -1.00
N PRO A 315 9.73 13.20 0.13
CA PRO A 315 10.35 12.51 1.25
C PRO A 315 9.46 11.41 1.84
N THR A 316 10.05 10.24 2.10
CA THR A 316 9.36 9.10 2.69
C THR A 316 10.27 8.24 3.53
N THR A 317 9.72 7.59 4.55
CA THR A 317 10.44 6.64 5.39
C THR A 317 9.59 5.42 5.72
N ALA A 318 10.24 4.29 6.00
CA ALA A 318 9.54 3.09 6.45
C ALA A 318 9.04 3.28 7.89
N ARG A 319 7.85 2.79 8.14
CA ARG A 319 7.24 2.71 9.46
C ARG A 319 6.83 1.26 9.74
N PRO A 320 7.78 0.37 10.05
CA PRO A 320 7.43 -0.99 10.46
C PRO A 320 6.82 -0.98 11.85
N SER A 321 5.77 -1.79 12.03
CA SER A 321 5.18 -2.11 13.32
C SER A 321 5.06 -3.62 13.48
N ARG A 322 4.73 -4.09 14.69
CA ARG A 322 4.63 -5.52 14.93
C ARG A 322 3.55 -6.15 14.05
N GLY A 323 3.97 -6.99 13.09
CA GLY A 323 3.08 -7.70 12.18
C GLY A 323 2.53 -6.85 11.02
N HIS A 324 3.01 -5.62 10.85
CA HIS A 324 2.55 -4.71 9.81
C HIS A 324 3.68 -3.84 9.26
N ALA A 325 3.61 -3.48 7.98
CA ALA A 325 4.51 -2.55 7.34
C ALA A 325 3.71 -1.42 6.68
N ALA A 326 4.07 -0.20 7.04
CA ALA A 326 3.49 1.02 6.51
C ALA A 326 4.59 2.00 6.10
N LEU A 327 4.21 3.12 5.54
CA LEU A 327 5.13 4.22 5.23
C LEU A 327 4.67 5.52 5.89
N ALA A 328 5.62 6.42 6.11
CA ALA A 328 5.36 7.81 6.37
C ALA A 328 5.87 8.64 5.20
N HIS A 329 5.19 9.75 4.89
CA HIS A 329 5.57 10.64 3.80
C HIS A 329 5.36 12.10 4.16
N TRP A 330 6.13 12.96 3.51
CA TRP A 330 6.05 14.40 3.70
C TRP A 330 4.92 15.02 2.88
N THR A 331 4.31 16.06 3.43
CA THR A 331 3.36 16.96 2.74
C THR A 331 3.73 18.41 3.05
N PRO A 332 3.22 19.40 2.31
CA PRO A 332 3.41 20.82 2.65
C PRO A 332 2.92 21.19 4.06
N SER A 333 1.96 20.44 4.60
CA SER A 333 1.42 20.63 5.96
C SER A 333 2.20 19.89 7.05
N GLY A 334 3.18 19.09 6.66
CA GLY A 334 3.98 18.27 7.56
C GLY A 334 3.99 16.78 7.17
N TRP A 335 4.60 15.97 8.00
CA TRP A 335 4.68 14.53 7.78
C TRP A 335 3.37 13.82 8.08
N CYS A 336 2.89 13.04 7.12
CA CYS A 336 1.80 12.08 7.31
C CYS A 336 2.36 10.76 7.81
N VAL A 337 1.95 10.38 9.01
CA VAL A 337 2.28 9.09 9.60
C VAL A 337 0.96 8.40 9.90
N ASN A 338 0.55 7.47 9.07
CA ASN A 338 -0.64 6.70 9.38
C ASN A 338 -0.31 5.55 10.31
N LEU A 339 -1.09 5.45 11.34
CA LEU A 339 -0.77 4.66 12.50
C LEU A 339 -1.89 3.69 12.83
N GLY A 340 -2.12 2.70 12.01
CA GLY A 340 -3.06 1.62 12.33
C GLY A 340 -2.93 0.99 13.73
N GLY A 341 -1.98 1.44 14.53
CA GLY A 341 -1.76 1.00 15.92
C GLY A 341 -1.54 2.14 16.91
N GLY A 342 -1.87 3.39 16.55
CA GLY A 342 -1.65 4.57 17.40
C GLY A 342 -0.20 5.08 17.42
N TRP A 343 0.00 6.29 17.89
CA TRP A 343 1.22 7.07 17.83
C TRP A 343 2.46 6.47 18.51
N GLY A 344 2.27 5.54 19.40
CA GLY A 344 3.35 4.85 20.11
C GLY A 344 3.64 3.44 19.57
N ALA A 345 2.89 2.98 18.60
CA ALA A 345 2.88 1.56 18.23
C ALA A 345 3.95 1.16 17.22
N GLY A 346 4.52 2.10 16.49
CA GLY A 346 5.52 1.84 15.46
C GLY A 346 6.84 2.52 15.74
N TRP A 347 7.79 2.29 14.84
CA TRP A 347 9.04 3.05 14.79
C TRP A 347 9.33 3.41 13.33
N THR A 348 10.02 4.50 13.13
CA THR A 348 10.54 4.89 11.81
C THR A 348 11.93 4.30 11.62
N SER A 349 12.38 4.10 10.39
CA SER A 349 13.77 3.72 10.11
C SER A 349 14.72 4.91 10.29
N THR A 350 14.62 5.55 11.45
CA THR A 350 15.37 6.74 11.84
C THR A 350 15.94 6.54 13.25
N GLN A 351 16.56 7.58 13.78
CA GLN A 351 17.11 7.62 15.14
C GLN A 351 16.05 7.79 16.26
N TYR A 352 14.77 7.94 15.89
CA TYR A 352 13.68 8.16 16.85
C TYR A 352 13.10 6.83 17.32
N ASP A 353 12.84 6.69 18.61
CA ASP A 353 12.25 5.48 19.19
C ASP A 353 10.75 5.38 18.92
N LYS A 354 10.07 6.53 18.79
CA LYS A 354 8.64 6.62 18.55
C LYS A 354 8.30 7.55 17.39
N ASP A 355 7.21 7.26 16.69
CA ASP A 355 6.71 8.08 15.59
C ASP A 355 6.38 9.52 16.05
N ILE A 356 5.84 9.68 17.26
CA ILE A 356 5.53 10.99 17.83
C ILE A 356 6.78 11.86 17.99
N ASP A 357 7.92 11.27 18.34
CA ASP A 357 9.18 11.99 18.49
C ASP A 357 9.74 12.43 17.12
N PHE A 358 9.59 11.57 16.12
CA PHE A 358 9.92 11.92 14.73
C PHE A 358 9.08 13.11 14.25
N LEU A 359 7.77 13.08 14.49
CA LEU A 359 6.85 14.16 14.11
C LEU A 359 7.16 15.45 14.85
N ALA A 360 7.42 15.38 16.17
CA ALA A 360 7.80 16.53 16.96
C ALA A 360 9.08 17.20 16.42
N SER A 361 10.10 16.40 16.08
CA SER A 361 11.30 16.93 15.46
C SER A 361 11.04 17.53 14.08
N SER A 362 10.24 16.87 13.23
CA SER A 362 9.92 17.37 11.91
C SER A 362 9.16 18.70 11.95
N GLN A 363 8.22 18.86 12.86
CA GLN A 363 7.48 20.11 13.05
C GLN A 363 8.39 21.25 13.53
N ALA A 364 9.27 20.97 14.51
CA ALA A 364 10.21 21.99 14.99
C ALA A 364 11.16 22.49 13.89
N ARG A 365 11.52 21.65 12.93
CA ARG A 365 12.36 22.00 11.77
C ARG A 365 11.69 23.00 10.80
N ASN A 366 10.38 23.19 10.88
CA ASN A 366 9.66 24.20 10.10
C ASN A 366 10.03 25.65 10.51
N ASN A 367 10.70 25.81 11.65
CA ASN A 367 11.38 27.05 12.01
C ASN A 367 12.89 26.80 12.13
N PRO A 368 13.66 26.89 11.02
CA PRO A 368 15.08 26.52 10.99
C PRO A 368 15.96 27.32 11.97
N GLU A 369 15.65 28.60 12.16
CA GLU A 369 16.41 29.46 13.07
C GLU A 369 16.21 29.08 14.53
N ALA A 370 14.96 28.89 14.93
CA ALA A 370 14.62 28.42 16.27
C ALA A 370 15.13 26.98 16.50
N TYR A 371 15.05 26.11 15.49
CA TYR A 371 15.55 24.75 15.57
C TYR A 371 17.07 24.66 15.76
N LEU A 372 17.82 25.67 15.32
CA LEU A 372 19.24 25.75 15.61
C LEU A 372 19.52 25.81 17.12
N GLN A 373 18.62 26.40 17.92
CA GLN A 373 18.75 26.42 19.38
C GLN A 373 18.63 25.02 19.97
N VAL A 374 17.75 24.18 19.41
CA VAL A 374 17.65 22.75 19.75
C VAL A 374 18.97 22.05 19.46
N LYS A 375 19.52 22.26 18.25
CA LYS A 375 20.80 21.66 17.84
C LYS A 375 21.97 22.12 18.70
N ARG A 376 22.05 23.40 19.04
CA ARG A 376 23.09 23.92 19.95
C ARG A 376 23.04 23.25 21.32
N ALA A 377 21.85 23.15 21.91
CA ALA A 377 21.70 22.44 23.18
C ALA A 377 22.15 20.97 23.06
N GLN A 378 21.77 20.29 21.96
CA GLN A 378 22.23 18.93 21.70
C GLN A 378 23.76 18.83 21.51
N TRP A 379 24.39 19.80 20.80
CA TRP A 379 25.84 19.83 20.62
C TRP A 379 26.58 20.11 21.91
N ILE A 380 26.02 20.95 22.77
CA ILE A 380 26.56 21.17 24.12
C ILE A 380 26.45 19.91 24.96
N GLY A 381 25.36 19.17 24.88
CA GLY A 381 25.23 17.86 25.51
C GLY A 381 26.35 16.89 25.05
N ASP A 382 26.71 16.89 23.75
CA ASP A 382 27.84 16.09 23.26
C ASP A 382 29.17 16.54 23.90
N VAL A 383 29.38 17.85 24.10
CA VAL A 383 30.55 18.39 24.82
C VAL A 383 30.58 17.94 26.28
N MET A 384 29.43 17.91 26.93
CA MET A 384 29.28 17.51 28.33
C MET A 384 29.24 16.00 28.54
N GLY A 385 29.38 15.19 27.45
CA GLY A 385 29.36 13.74 27.50
C GLY A 385 27.99 13.14 27.82
N GLU A 386 26.93 13.87 27.44
CA GLU A 386 25.57 13.36 27.55
C GLU A 386 25.27 12.41 26.38
N GLU A 387 24.58 11.31 26.66
CA GLU A 387 24.03 10.46 25.60
C GLU A 387 22.92 11.22 24.85
N ARG A 388 22.94 11.17 23.52
CA ARG A 388 21.98 11.90 22.68
C ARG A 388 20.59 11.31 22.78
N VAL A 389 19.61 12.17 23.06
CA VAL A 389 18.18 11.84 23.09
C VAL A 389 17.47 12.63 21.99
N TYR A 390 16.67 11.94 21.17
CA TYR A 390 16.03 12.51 19.99
C TYR A 390 14.55 12.82 20.18
N GLY A 391 13.92 12.36 21.25
CA GLY A 391 12.51 12.60 21.54
C GLY A 391 12.16 12.33 23.00
N GLU A 392 10.98 12.76 23.42
CA GLU A 392 10.51 12.65 24.80
C GLU A 392 10.14 11.20 25.19
N ASN A 393 9.83 10.37 24.20
CA ASN A 393 9.46 8.97 24.40
C ASN A 393 10.66 8.04 24.18
N SER A 394 11.88 8.57 24.21
CA SER A 394 13.10 7.78 24.13
C SER A 394 13.23 6.84 25.33
N LYS A 395 13.90 5.72 25.11
CA LYS A 395 14.26 4.77 26.19
C LYS A 395 15.34 5.31 27.11
N THR A 396 16.14 6.26 26.62
CA THR A 396 17.20 6.94 27.38
C THR A 396 16.63 8.20 28.01
N GLU A 397 16.78 8.37 29.32
CA GLU A 397 16.40 9.60 29.99
C GLU A 397 17.35 10.73 29.59
N PRO A 398 16.79 11.91 29.21
CA PRO A 398 17.61 13.05 28.83
C PRO A 398 18.33 13.64 30.04
N LYS A 399 19.64 13.84 29.96
CA LYS A 399 20.40 14.68 30.88
C LYS A 399 20.13 16.17 30.61
N PHE A 400 20.75 17.03 31.33
CA PHE A 400 20.45 18.48 31.42
C PHE A 400 20.33 19.18 30.03
N TRP A 401 21.33 19.09 29.16
CA TRP A 401 21.34 19.79 27.89
C TRP A 401 20.41 19.14 26.86
N ASN A 402 20.29 17.83 26.86
CA ASN A 402 19.30 17.15 26.04
C ASN A 402 17.86 17.44 26.52
N ALA A 403 17.62 17.61 27.83
CA ALA A 403 16.33 18.04 28.34
C ALA A 403 15.98 19.46 27.90
N ILE A 404 16.96 20.39 27.89
CA ILE A 404 16.80 21.74 27.34
C ILE A 404 16.47 21.69 25.86
N ALA A 405 17.14 20.84 25.08
CA ALA A 405 16.86 20.66 23.66
C ALA A 405 15.40 20.21 23.41
N LEU A 406 14.92 19.21 24.15
CA LEU A 406 13.54 18.73 24.05
C LEU A 406 12.53 19.78 24.51
N GLN A 407 12.80 20.52 25.58
CA GLN A 407 11.96 21.62 26.01
C GLN A 407 11.86 22.70 24.94
N ARG A 408 12.99 23.11 24.35
CA ARG A 408 13.00 24.11 23.28
C ARG A 408 12.26 23.64 22.03
N GLN A 409 12.41 22.36 21.68
CA GLN A 409 11.64 21.74 20.60
C GLN A 409 10.12 21.86 20.84
N ARG A 410 9.66 21.56 22.05
CA ARG A 410 8.25 21.70 22.45
C ARG A 410 7.76 23.15 22.38
N GLU A 411 8.60 24.12 22.81
CA GLU A 411 8.28 25.55 22.72
C GLU A 411 8.10 26.00 21.26
N ILE A 412 8.99 25.59 20.36
CA ILE A 412 8.91 25.89 18.92
C ILE A 412 7.61 25.35 18.31
N ILE A 413 7.24 24.11 18.60
CA ILE A 413 6.00 23.51 18.12
C ILE A 413 4.79 24.31 18.61
N LYS A 414 4.80 24.73 19.87
CA LYS A 414 3.73 25.57 20.45
C LYS A 414 3.67 26.97 19.82
N GLU A 415 4.83 27.59 19.58
CA GLU A 415 4.95 28.90 18.94
C GLU A 415 4.43 28.87 17.50
N LEU A 416 4.72 27.81 16.77
CA LEU A 416 4.25 27.61 15.39
C LEU A 416 2.74 27.29 15.32
N LYS A 417 2.04 27.08 16.46
CA LYS A 417 0.68 26.54 16.47
C LYS A 417 0.57 25.33 15.55
N ALA A 418 1.64 24.54 15.50
CA ALA A 418 1.70 23.37 14.66
C ALA A 418 0.50 22.48 14.94
N VAL A 419 -0.06 21.92 13.88
CA VAL A 419 -1.18 21.00 13.94
C VAL A 419 -0.85 19.95 14.98
N THR A 420 -1.82 19.67 15.84
CA THR A 420 -1.73 18.56 16.79
C THR A 420 -1.18 17.34 16.08
N LEU A 421 -0.38 16.56 16.79
CA LEU A 421 0.21 15.31 16.29
C LEU A 421 -0.87 14.24 16.07
N ASP A 422 -1.95 14.59 15.38
CA ASP A 422 -2.99 13.65 15.00
C ASP A 422 -2.53 12.84 13.79
N ALA A 423 -2.95 11.60 13.73
CA ALA A 423 -2.69 10.77 12.57
C ALA A 423 -3.28 11.43 11.33
N LEU A 424 -2.44 11.91 10.44
CA LEU A 424 -2.83 12.52 9.18
C LEU A 424 -2.72 11.47 8.08
N GLY A 425 -3.86 11.15 7.45
CA GLY A 425 -3.90 10.24 6.31
C GLY A 425 -4.28 8.80 6.65
N GLU A 426 -4.48 8.01 5.62
CA GLU A 426 -4.92 6.62 5.67
C GLU A 426 -3.72 5.67 5.54
N ASP A 427 -3.83 4.46 6.09
CA ASP A 427 -2.79 3.44 5.99
C ASP A 427 -2.75 2.85 4.57
N ILE A 428 -1.73 3.21 3.82
CA ILE A 428 -1.55 2.81 2.43
C ILE A 428 -1.13 1.33 2.31
N GLY A 429 -0.74 0.71 3.40
CA GLY A 429 -0.34 -0.71 3.44
C GLY A 429 -1.51 -1.69 3.60
N GLU A 430 -2.70 -1.23 3.97
CA GLU A 430 -3.82 -2.10 4.29
C GLU A 430 -4.53 -2.68 3.05
N ALA A 431 -5.17 -3.84 3.27
CA ALA A 431 -5.66 -4.70 2.21
C ALA A 431 -6.92 -4.20 1.50
N ASN A 432 -7.74 -3.41 2.15
CA ASN A 432 -9.14 -3.24 1.76
C ASN A 432 -9.58 -1.79 1.92
N GLU A 433 -8.96 -0.89 1.20
CA GLU A 433 -9.52 0.45 1.11
C GLU A 433 -10.41 0.57 -0.13
N PRO A 434 -11.71 0.25 -0.02
CA PRO A 434 -12.65 0.46 -1.12
C PRO A 434 -12.78 1.95 -1.49
N THR A 435 -12.40 2.84 -0.57
CA THR A 435 -12.43 4.29 -0.74
C THR A 435 -11.44 4.84 -1.76
N VAL A 436 -10.36 4.13 -2.06
CA VAL A 436 -9.35 4.64 -3.01
C VAL A 436 -9.81 4.52 -4.45
N ALA A 437 -10.54 3.47 -4.81
CA ALA A 437 -11.11 3.33 -6.15
C ALA A 437 -12.12 4.45 -6.47
N GLU A 438 -12.76 5.03 -5.46
CA GLU A 438 -13.70 6.16 -5.60
C GLU A 438 -13.00 7.52 -5.72
N LYS A 439 -11.69 7.58 -5.43
CA LYS A 439 -10.88 8.81 -5.53
C LYS A 439 -10.22 9.01 -6.89
N ILE A 440 -10.57 8.23 -7.90
CA ILE A 440 -10.10 8.43 -9.27
C ILE A 440 -10.69 9.74 -9.80
N ILE A 441 -9.83 10.69 -10.11
CA ILE A 441 -10.24 12.01 -10.59
C ILE A 441 -10.47 11.96 -12.10
N ALA A 442 -11.73 11.96 -12.50
CA ALA A 442 -12.10 12.16 -13.90
C ALA A 442 -11.92 13.63 -14.29
N SER A 443 -11.35 13.86 -15.47
CA SER A 443 -11.23 15.21 -16.03
C SER A 443 -12.43 15.54 -16.91
N PRO A 444 -12.89 16.81 -16.97
CA PRO A 444 -13.95 17.20 -17.88
C PRO A 444 -13.48 17.04 -19.34
N VAL A 445 -14.31 16.43 -20.15
CA VAL A 445 -14.09 16.21 -21.59
C VAL A 445 -14.71 17.35 -22.38
N THR A 446 -13.92 18.02 -23.23
CA THR A 446 -14.39 19.09 -24.11
C THR A 446 -14.79 18.54 -25.49
N PRO A 447 -15.56 19.27 -26.31
CA PRO A 447 -15.87 18.86 -27.68
C PRO A 447 -14.61 18.58 -28.51
N LYS A 448 -13.55 19.37 -28.34
CA LYS A 448 -12.25 19.18 -29.03
C LYS A 448 -11.59 17.84 -28.71
N ASP A 449 -11.77 17.32 -27.50
CA ASP A 449 -11.21 16.04 -27.08
C ASP A 449 -11.91 14.84 -27.74
N LYS A 450 -13.01 15.07 -28.45
CA LYS A 450 -13.83 14.09 -29.14
C LYS A 450 -13.70 14.13 -30.68
N GLU A 451 -12.93 15.07 -31.20
CA GLU A 451 -12.81 15.25 -32.66
C GLU A 451 -12.14 14.05 -33.32
N ILE A 452 -12.92 13.31 -34.09
CA ILE A 452 -12.43 12.21 -34.92
C ILE A 452 -11.82 12.81 -36.19
N SER A 453 -10.61 12.42 -36.54
CA SER A 453 -9.91 12.90 -37.71
C SER A 453 -9.76 11.80 -38.77
N ILE A 454 -9.85 12.22 -40.04
CA ILE A 454 -9.68 11.34 -41.21
C ILE A 454 -8.55 11.93 -42.06
N ALA A 455 -7.49 11.17 -42.23
CA ALA A 455 -6.37 11.56 -43.08
C ALA A 455 -6.68 11.34 -44.57
N SER A 456 -5.88 11.95 -45.47
CA SER A 456 -6.05 11.88 -46.90
C SER A 456 -5.95 10.47 -47.49
N ASP A 457 -5.24 9.57 -46.81
CA ASP A 457 -5.14 8.14 -47.18
C ASP A 457 -6.34 7.29 -46.71
N GLY A 458 -7.28 7.92 -45.98
CA GLY A 458 -8.45 7.28 -45.38
C GLY A 458 -8.22 6.68 -44.00
N THR A 459 -7.05 6.91 -43.37
CA THR A 459 -6.80 6.53 -41.96
C THR A 459 -7.72 7.34 -41.03
N ILE A 460 -8.41 6.65 -40.13
CA ILE A 460 -9.33 7.25 -39.17
C ILE A 460 -8.70 7.17 -37.78
N LYS A 461 -8.50 8.32 -37.12
CA LYS A 461 -8.03 8.40 -35.75
C LYS A 461 -9.17 8.82 -34.83
N ILE A 462 -9.42 8.00 -33.82
CA ILE A 462 -10.53 8.11 -32.87
C ILE A 462 -9.94 8.39 -31.49
N PRO A 463 -10.05 9.61 -30.95
CA PRO A 463 -9.67 9.89 -29.55
C PRO A 463 -10.48 9.00 -28.61
N SER A 464 -9.82 8.41 -27.63
CA SER A 464 -10.51 7.49 -26.71
C SER A 464 -11.64 8.16 -25.92
N ALA A 465 -11.57 9.47 -25.68
CA ALA A 465 -12.61 10.27 -25.02
C ALA A 465 -13.88 10.52 -25.88
N ALA A 466 -13.87 10.15 -27.18
CA ALA A 466 -15.01 10.33 -28.09
C ALA A 466 -16.14 9.31 -27.86
N TYR A 467 -16.03 8.41 -26.90
CA TYR A 467 -17.04 7.39 -26.62
C TYR A 467 -18.37 7.97 -26.11
N SER A 468 -19.46 7.28 -26.45
CA SER A 468 -20.76 7.39 -25.80
C SER A 468 -20.92 6.24 -24.78
N LYS A 469 -21.67 6.50 -23.70
CA LYS A 469 -22.06 5.45 -22.73
C LYS A 469 -23.36 4.82 -23.22
N PRO A 470 -23.40 3.51 -23.47
CA PRO A 470 -24.65 2.84 -23.74
C PRO A 470 -25.56 2.87 -22.50
N SER A 471 -26.88 2.85 -22.73
CA SER A 471 -27.88 2.74 -21.67
C SER A 471 -27.76 1.40 -20.96
N GLY A 472 -27.50 1.39 -19.65
CA GLY A 472 -27.43 0.18 -18.83
C GLY A 472 -26.36 0.23 -17.74
N ASN A 473 -26.22 -0.82 -16.94
CA ASN A 473 -25.22 -1.00 -15.88
C ASN A 473 -23.80 -1.19 -16.49
N THR A 474 -23.21 -0.13 -17.02
CA THR A 474 -21.84 -0.14 -17.53
C THR A 474 -20.88 0.36 -16.45
N ARG A 475 -19.72 -0.29 -16.35
CA ARG A 475 -18.62 0.19 -15.50
C ARG A 475 -18.14 1.56 -15.99
N GLU A 476 -17.73 2.37 -15.03
CA GLU A 476 -17.17 3.68 -15.34
C GLU A 476 -15.91 3.55 -16.18
N VAL A 477 -15.96 4.14 -17.35
CA VAL A 477 -14.81 4.50 -18.14
C VAL A 477 -14.46 5.91 -17.71
N LEU A 478 -13.22 6.12 -17.26
CA LEU A 478 -12.79 7.38 -16.66
C LEU A 478 -11.94 8.14 -17.66
N ALA A 479 -12.42 9.28 -18.11
CA ALA A 479 -11.62 10.19 -18.92
C ALA A 479 -10.65 10.96 -18.01
N MET A 480 -9.38 11.03 -18.41
CA MET A 480 -8.32 11.73 -17.68
C MET A 480 -7.55 12.63 -18.63
N LYS A 481 -7.11 13.77 -18.13
CA LYS A 481 -6.16 14.61 -18.86
C LYS A 481 -4.83 13.89 -18.96
N SER A 482 -4.40 13.64 -20.19
CA SER A 482 -3.12 12.98 -20.47
C SER A 482 -1.95 13.92 -20.21
N PHE A 483 -0.85 13.39 -19.72
CA PHE A 483 0.32 14.19 -19.36
C PHE A 483 1.03 14.79 -20.58
N ASP A 484 1.00 14.11 -21.72
CA ASP A 484 1.55 14.54 -23.00
C ASP A 484 0.57 15.36 -23.87
N GLY A 485 -0.56 15.82 -23.26
CA GLY A 485 -1.62 16.60 -23.88
C GLY A 485 -2.80 15.76 -24.36
N GLY A 486 -3.98 16.44 -24.52
CA GLY A 486 -5.25 15.78 -24.87
C GLY A 486 -5.81 14.94 -23.73
N MET A 487 -6.68 14.00 -24.07
CA MET A 487 -7.36 13.12 -23.13
C MET A 487 -6.98 11.66 -23.37
N GLN A 488 -7.05 10.88 -22.30
CA GLN A 488 -7.00 9.42 -22.31
C GLN A 488 -8.17 8.87 -21.50
N ILE A 489 -8.58 7.66 -21.76
CA ILE A 489 -9.50 6.94 -20.88
C ILE A 489 -8.75 5.91 -20.06
N PHE A 490 -9.24 5.69 -18.85
CA PHE A 490 -8.79 4.63 -17.97
C PHE A 490 -9.92 3.65 -17.71
N LEU A 491 -9.64 2.38 -17.94
CA LEU A 491 -10.50 1.28 -17.57
C LEU A 491 -9.95 0.70 -16.27
N PRO A 492 -10.60 0.95 -15.12
CA PRO A 492 -10.11 0.49 -13.84
C PRO A 492 -9.93 -1.01 -13.79
N ARG A 493 -9.03 -1.44 -12.93
CA ARG A 493 -8.86 -2.86 -12.64
C ARG A 493 -10.21 -3.47 -12.25
N PHE A 494 -10.52 -4.58 -12.88
CA PHE A 494 -11.62 -5.41 -12.48
C PHE A 494 -11.18 -6.32 -11.34
N PHE A 495 -11.77 -6.18 -10.17
CA PHE A 495 -11.67 -7.14 -9.08
C PHE A 495 -12.84 -8.14 -9.19
N PRO A 496 -12.76 -9.21 -10.00
CA PRO A 496 -13.84 -10.18 -10.09
C PRO A 496 -13.83 -11.15 -8.93
N GLN A 497 -12.73 -11.20 -8.21
CA GLN A 497 -12.51 -11.96 -7.00
C GLN A 497 -12.22 -11.02 -5.83
N GLY A 498 -12.82 -9.85 -5.90
CA GLY A 498 -12.90 -8.93 -4.80
C GLY A 498 -13.61 -9.62 -3.66
N THR A 499 -13.69 -9.07 -2.67
CA THR A 499 -14.42 -9.15 -1.46
C THR A 499 -15.75 -9.84 -1.66
N THR A 500 -15.85 -11.08 -1.24
CA THR A 500 -17.14 -11.74 -1.05
C THR A 500 -17.76 -11.24 0.23
N ILE A 501 -19.07 -11.19 0.23
CA ILE A 501 -19.82 -10.90 1.43
C ILE A 501 -19.91 -12.17 2.27
N MET A 502 -19.76 -12.00 3.57
CA MET A 502 -19.97 -13.03 4.58
C MET A 502 -21.09 -12.57 5.50
N ARG A 503 -21.87 -13.52 6.00
CA ARG A 503 -23.06 -13.25 6.83
C ARG A 503 -23.04 -14.07 8.12
N GLY A 504 -23.82 -13.64 9.13
CA GLY A 504 -24.11 -14.41 10.35
C GLY A 504 -23.29 -14.05 11.59
N GLY A 505 -22.12 -13.47 11.43
CA GLY A 505 -21.18 -13.27 12.55
C GLY A 505 -20.41 -14.55 12.89
N THR A 506 -19.64 -14.55 13.99
CA THR A 506 -18.77 -15.69 14.34
C THR A 506 -18.62 -15.86 15.84
N TRP A 507 -18.11 -17.03 16.26
CA TRP A 507 -17.71 -17.29 17.64
C TRP A 507 -16.61 -16.35 18.18
N LYS A 508 -15.89 -15.64 17.30
CA LYS A 508 -14.90 -14.59 17.67
C LYS A 508 -15.49 -13.19 17.74
N GLY A 509 -16.65 -12.97 17.12
CA GLY A 509 -17.31 -11.68 17.01
C GLY A 509 -18.13 -11.32 18.23
N ASP A 510 -18.33 -10.03 18.48
CA ASP A 510 -19.23 -9.55 19.52
C ASP A 510 -20.71 -9.77 19.11
N ALA A 511 -21.62 -9.68 20.08
CA ALA A 511 -23.06 -9.83 19.85
C ALA A 511 -23.61 -8.93 18.73
N ASN A 512 -23.07 -7.72 18.59
CA ASN A 512 -23.47 -6.77 17.53
C ASN A 512 -22.99 -7.17 16.12
N ALA A 513 -22.01 -8.06 16.00
CA ALA A 513 -21.60 -8.65 14.74
C ALA A 513 -22.53 -9.79 14.27
N CYS A 514 -23.38 -10.30 15.18
CA CYS A 514 -24.30 -11.41 14.93
C CYS A 514 -25.72 -10.88 14.72
N THR A 515 -25.97 -10.12 13.65
CA THR A 515 -27.30 -9.55 13.31
C THR A 515 -27.76 -9.92 11.91
N SER A 516 -29.08 -9.81 11.63
CA SER A 516 -29.63 -10.12 10.30
C SER A 516 -29.04 -9.23 9.20
N GLY A 517 -28.85 -7.94 9.46
CA GLY A 517 -28.33 -6.97 8.48
C GLY A 517 -26.82 -6.97 8.34
N LYS A 518 -26.06 -7.52 9.31
CA LYS A 518 -24.60 -7.41 9.34
C LYS A 518 -23.93 -8.06 8.13
N ARG A 519 -23.08 -7.26 7.47
CA ARG A 519 -22.27 -7.66 6.33
C ARG A 519 -20.80 -7.67 6.76
N MET A 520 -20.08 -8.70 6.37
CA MET A 520 -18.63 -8.78 6.59
C MET A 520 -17.93 -9.01 5.27
N LEU A 521 -16.73 -8.43 5.12
CA LEU A 521 -15.91 -8.59 3.92
C LEU A 521 -14.95 -9.75 4.05
N SER A 522 -14.90 -10.58 3.02
CA SER A 522 -13.85 -11.56 2.84
C SER A 522 -13.01 -11.16 1.63
N GLY A 523 -11.75 -10.79 1.84
CA GLY A 523 -10.80 -10.74 0.74
C GLY A 523 -10.61 -12.16 0.20
N GLY A 524 -11.18 -12.49 -0.97
CA GLY A 524 -11.42 -13.82 -1.56
C GLY A 524 -10.39 -14.94 -1.39
N TYR A 525 -9.21 -14.65 -0.83
CA TYR A 525 -8.10 -15.59 -0.61
C TYR A 525 -7.81 -15.91 0.87
N GLY A 526 -8.62 -15.38 1.80
CA GLY A 526 -8.44 -15.64 3.22
C GLY A 526 -9.03 -17.00 3.64
N ARG A 527 -8.25 -17.82 4.34
CA ARG A 527 -8.69 -18.98 5.08
C ARG A 527 -8.67 -18.66 6.57
N TYR A 528 -9.81 -18.64 7.19
CA TYR A 528 -9.92 -18.32 8.63
C TYR A 528 -10.73 -19.41 9.36
N GLU A 529 -10.31 -19.70 10.59
CA GLU A 529 -10.88 -20.72 11.46
C GLU A 529 -12.28 -20.40 12.02
N ASN A 530 -12.90 -19.35 11.53
CA ASN A 530 -14.23 -18.90 11.88
C ASN A 530 -15.08 -18.58 10.63
N TRP A 531 -14.64 -19.03 9.44
CA TRP A 531 -15.33 -18.85 8.16
C TRP A 531 -15.71 -20.20 7.55
N GLY A 532 -17.00 -20.41 7.37
CA GLY A 532 -17.62 -21.61 6.82
C GLY A 532 -18.59 -21.29 5.69
N LEU A 533 -19.60 -22.13 5.53
CA LEU A 533 -20.65 -21.97 4.51
C LEU A 533 -21.95 -22.63 4.93
N ARG A 534 -23.03 -22.20 4.29
CA ARG A 534 -24.34 -22.87 4.27
C ARG A 534 -24.77 -23.04 2.82
N ALA A 535 -25.28 -24.23 2.46
CA ALA A 535 -25.72 -24.51 1.11
C ALA A 535 -27.19 -24.14 0.90
N ALA A 536 -27.54 -23.76 -0.33
CA ALA A 536 -28.90 -23.57 -0.78
C ALA A 536 -29.19 -24.50 -1.98
N ILE A 537 -30.46 -24.82 -2.19
CA ILE A 537 -30.93 -25.66 -3.32
C ILE A 537 -32.05 -24.92 -4.04
N THR A 538 -31.97 -24.83 -5.34
CA THR A 538 -33.04 -24.35 -6.19
C THR A 538 -34.00 -25.56 -6.42
N PRO A 539 -35.29 -25.50 -6.00
CA PRO A 539 -36.22 -26.62 -6.15
C PRO A 539 -36.54 -26.88 -7.62
N LYS A 540 -36.81 -28.17 -7.94
CA LYS A 540 -37.44 -28.53 -9.20
C LYS A 540 -38.91 -28.08 -9.18
N SER A 541 -39.51 -27.86 -10.34
CA SER A 541 -40.78 -27.12 -10.53
C SER A 541 -42.00 -27.58 -9.66
N ASN A 542 -41.98 -28.75 -9.03
CA ASN A 542 -43.06 -29.25 -8.20
C ASN A 542 -42.59 -29.66 -6.77
N GLN A 543 -41.39 -29.30 -6.36
CA GLN A 543 -40.81 -29.70 -5.07
C GLN A 543 -41.10 -28.62 -4.00
N THR A 544 -42.10 -28.85 -3.14
CA THR A 544 -42.50 -27.90 -2.08
C THR A 544 -42.58 -28.55 -0.68
N ALA A 545 -41.96 -29.72 -0.47
CA ALA A 545 -41.88 -30.34 0.84
C ALA A 545 -41.23 -29.35 1.84
N LYS A 546 -41.78 -29.30 3.08
CA LYS A 546 -41.31 -28.38 4.12
C LYS A 546 -39.82 -28.57 4.46
N GLU A 547 -39.37 -29.82 4.40
CA GLU A 547 -37.99 -30.22 4.65
C GLU A 547 -37.50 -31.15 3.54
N LEU A 548 -36.20 -31.07 3.22
CA LEU A 548 -35.51 -31.97 2.31
C LEU A 548 -34.32 -32.58 3.05
N LYS A 549 -34.18 -33.89 2.97
CA LYS A 549 -33.01 -34.59 3.53
C LYS A 549 -32.28 -35.31 2.41
N LEU A 550 -30.98 -35.05 2.31
CA LEU A 550 -30.07 -35.68 1.37
C LEU A 550 -29.20 -36.71 2.11
N ASP A 551 -29.04 -37.87 1.52
CA ASP A 551 -28.06 -38.87 1.95
C ASP A 551 -26.74 -38.62 1.19
N LEU A 552 -25.65 -38.45 1.94
CA LEU A 552 -24.31 -38.20 1.40
C LEU A 552 -23.41 -39.46 1.42
N GLY A 553 -24.00 -40.61 1.81
CA GLY A 553 -23.30 -41.88 2.00
C GLY A 553 -22.68 -42.01 3.40
N GLU A 554 -22.29 -43.23 3.76
CA GLU A 554 -21.63 -43.58 5.05
C GLU A 554 -22.40 -43.08 6.30
N GLY A 555 -23.74 -42.99 6.22
CA GLY A 555 -24.59 -42.50 7.31
C GLY A 555 -24.58 -40.97 7.49
N VAL A 556 -23.85 -40.21 6.66
CA VAL A 556 -23.86 -38.77 6.70
C VAL A 556 -25.06 -38.22 5.93
N THR A 557 -25.83 -37.35 6.56
CA THR A 557 -27.04 -36.75 5.94
C THR A 557 -26.94 -35.21 6.02
N MET A 558 -27.70 -34.54 5.13
CA MET A 558 -27.80 -33.08 5.13
C MET A 558 -29.27 -32.67 5.04
N GLU A 559 -29.70 -31.79 5.93
CA GLU A 559 -31.09 -31.35 6.06
C GLU A 559 -31.24 -29.90 5.59
N PHE A 560 -32.36 -29.64 4.88
CA PHE A 560 -32.71 -28.34 4.34
C PHE A 560 -34.14 -27.97 4.69
N VAL A 561 -34.36 -26.65 4.88
CA VAL A 561 -35.70 -26.08 5.14
C VAL A 561 -36.15 -25.31 3.91
N TYR A 562 -37.42 -25.53 3.50
CA TYR A 562 -38.02 -24.77 2.39
C TYR A 562 -38.41 -23.36 2.84
N ILE A 563 -37.85 -22.35 2.18
CA ILE A 563 -38.13 -20.95 2.38
C ILE A 563 -39.10 -20.49 1.29
N LYS A 564 -40.29 -20.05 1.70
CA LYS A 564 -41.35 -19.60 0.76
C LYS A 564 -40.98 -18.24 0.16
N PRO A 565 -41.46 -17.97 -1.08
CA PRO A 565 -41.35 -16.63 -1.66
C PRO A 565 -41.96 -15.55 -0.74
N GLY A 566 -41.43 -14.31 -0.81
CA GLY A 566 -42.00 -13.23 0.00
C GLY A 566 -41.30 -11.90 -0.18
N LYS A 567 -41.64 -10.93 0.67
CA LYS A 567 -41.10 -9.59 0.68
C LYS A 567 -40.47 -9.29 2.04
N PHE A 568 -39.42 -8.50 2.06
CA PHE A 568 -38.78 -7.99 3.28
C PHE A 568 -38.04 -6.69 3.04
N VAL A 569 -37.68 -6.03 4.12
CA VAL A 569 -36.76 -4.87 4.08
C VAL A 569 -35.34 -5.38 4.31
N MET A 570 -34.49 -5.28 3.32
CA MET A 570 -33.09 -5.65 3.36
C MET A 570 -32.24 -4.50 3.85
N GLY A 571 -31.18 -4.81 4.63
CA GLY A 571 -30.21 -3.84 5.13
C GLY A 571 -30.30 -3.60 6.63
N GLY A 572 -29.34 -2.87 7.15
CA GLY A 572 -29.14 -2.51 8.55
C GLY A 572 -29.15 -1.01 8.80
N GLU A 573 -28.51 -0.58 9.89
CA GLU A 573 -28.41 0.82 10.31
C GLU A 573 -26.98 1.35 10.28
N SER A 574 -26.00 0.50 9.99
CA SER A 574 -24.60 0.87 10.05
C SER A 574 -24.13 1.53 8.74
N GLU A 575 -23.63 2.76 8.88
CA GLU A 575 -22.94 3.50 7.82
C GLU A 575 -21.42 3.31 7.88
N THR A 576 -20.91 2.62 8.90
CA THR A 576 -19.48 2.53 9.17
C THR A 576 -18.78 1.47 8.33
N ASP A 577 -17.69 1.87 7.69
CA ASP A 577 -16.69 1.05 7.03
C ASP A 577 -15.58 0.70 8.02
N GLY A 578 -15.83 -0.22 8.96
CA GLY A 578 -14.77 -0.82 9.74
C GLY A 578 -13.92 -1.77 8.87
N ARG A 579 -12.73 -2.14 9.33
CA ARG A 579 -11.71 -2.94 8.60
C ARG A 579 -12.24 -4.24 7.95
N PHE A 580 -13.38 -4.76 8.40
CA PHE A 580 -14.07 -5.94 7.87
C PHE A 580 -15.60 -5.73 7.83
N GLU A 581 -16.07 -4.50 7.93
CA GLU A 581 -17.49 -4.15 8.00
C GLU A 581 -17.91 -3.47 6.70
N CYS A 582 -19.05 -3.87 6.17
CA CYS A 582 -19.65 -3.28 4.98
C CYS A 582 -20.75 -2.30 5.34
N VAL A 583 -20.98 -1.35 4.46
CA VAL A 583 -22.16 -0.50 4.49
C VAL A 583 -23.43 -1.35 4.39
N GLU A 584 -24.33 -1.18 5.36
CA GLU A 584 -25.62 -1.89 5.47
C GLU A 584 -26.80 -1.04 4.98
N VAL A 585 -26.53 0.16 4.51
CA VAL A 585 -27.52 1.16 4.09
C VAL A 585 -27.44 1.46 2.58
N PRO A 586 -28.53 1.98 1.98
CA PRO A 586 -29.84 2.21 2.56
C PRO A 586 -30.64 0.92 2.75
N LYS A 587 -31.53 0.91 3.76
CA LYS A 587 -32.59 -0.11 3.84
C LYS A 587 -33.47 -0.01 2.61
N HIS A 588 -33.79 -1.13 1.97
CA HIS A 588 -34.60 -1.13 0.75
C HIS A 588 -35.51 -2.38 0.68
N ASP A 589 -36.63 -2.24 -0.01
CA ASP A 589 -37.59 -3.32 -0.22
C ASP A 589 -37.05 -4.35 -1.20
N VAL A 590 -37.09 -5.63 -0.83
CA VAL A 590 -36.75 -6.75 -1.68
C VAL A 590 -37.89 -7.75 -1.73
N ARG A 591 -38.18 -8.29 -2.93
CA ARG A 591 -39.12 -9.35 -3.18
C ARG A 591 -38.40 -10.55 -3.78
N LEU A 592 -38.47 -11.70 -3.08
CA LEU A 592 -38.07 -12.98 -3.63
C LEU A 592 -39.29 -13.67 -4.27
N THR A 593 -39.23 -13.90 -5.58
CA THR A 593 -40.35 -14.45 -6.33
C THR A 593 -40.39 -15.97 -6.35
N LYS A 594 -39.25 -16.62 -6.06
CA LYS A 594 -39.07 -18.06 -6.05
C LYS A 594 -38.73 -18.55 -4.65
N GLY A 595 -39.30 -19.69 -4.26
CA GLY A 595 -38.89 -20.39 -3.05
C GLY A 595 -37.58 -21.12 -3.27
N PHE A 596 -36.87 -21.40 -2.18
CA PHE A 596 -35.59 -22.12 -2.20
C PHE A 596 -35.45 -22.96 -0.92
N TYR A 597 -34.61 -23.97 -0.96
CA TYR A 597 -34.18 -24.67 0.23
C TYR A 597 -32.88 -24.07 0.77
N LEU A 598 -32.83 -23.89 2.09
CA LEU A 598 -31.60 -23.45 2.77
C LEU A 598 -31.19 -24.52 3.79
N GLY A 599 -29.92 -24.82 3.88
CA GLY A 599 -29.39 -25.75 4.85
C GLY A 599 -29.90 -25.42 6.27
N LYS A 600 -30.47 -26.42 6.95
CA LYS A 600 -30.99 -26.25 8.32
C LYS A 600 -29.89 -25.81 9.28
N TYR A 601 -28.69 -26.26 9.04
CA TYR A 601 -27.46 -25.97 9.77
C TYR A 601 -26.40 -25.43 8.82
N GLU A 602 -25.35 -24.88 9.38
CA GLU A 602 -24.06 -24.70 8.69
C GLU A 602 -23.57 -26.05 8.16
N VAL A 603 -22.80 -26.09 7.07
CA VAL A 603 -22.21 -27.34 6.58
C VAL A 603 -21.24 -27.88 7.61
N THR A 604 -21.44 -29.13 8.07
CA THR A 604 -20.60 -29.77 9.07
C THR A 604 -19.30 -30.31 8.45
N GLN A 605 -18.31 -30.57 9.31
CA GLN A 605 -17.06 -31.19 8.91
C GLN A 605 -17.24 -32.58 8.30
N ALA A 606 -18.13 -33.37 8.84
CA ALA A 606 -18.49 -34.69 8.28
C ALA A 606 -19.09 -34.56 6.88
N GLN A 607 -20.03 -33.63 6.69
CA GLN A 607 -20.66 -33.38 5.39
C GLN A 607 -19.62 -32.89 4.36
N PHE A 608 -18.78 -31.96 4.76
CA PHE A 608 -17.72 -31.44 3.88
C PHE A 608 -16.71 -32.52 3.50
N GLN A 609 -16.27 -33.33 4.47
CA GLN A 609 -15.36 -34.47 4.27
C GLN A 609 -15.97 -35.50 3.32
N SER A 610 -17.25 -35.87 3.52
CA SER A 610 -17.95 -36.80 2.64
C SER A 610 -17.97 -36.34 1.18
N ILE A 611 -18.25 -35.05 0.95
CA ILE A 611 -18.38 -34.49 -0.42
C ILE A 611 -17.03 -34.21 -1.06
N MET A 612 -16.06 -33.65 -0.30
CA MET A 612 -14.81 -33.12 -0.82
C MET A 612 -13.61 -34.07 -0.62
N GLY A 613 -13.78 -35.15 0.15
CA GLY A 613 -12.72 -36.08 0.49
C GLY A 613 -11.68 -35.55 1.50
N SER A 614 -11.83 -34.32 2.00
CA SER A 614 -10.89 -33.70 2.93
C SER A 614 -11.58 -32.71 3.87
N ASN A 615 -11.02 -32.50 5.07
CA ASN A 615 -11.52 -31.54 6.07
C ASN A 615 -10.48 -30.43 6.30
N PRO A 616 -10.71 -29.18 5.85
CA PRO A 616 -9.78 -28.05 5.99
C PRO A 616 -9.81 -27.40 7.37
N SER A 617 -10.73 -27.77 8.25
CA SER A 617 -11.03 -27.07 9.51
C SER A 617 -9.82 -27.00 10.46
N LYS A 618 -9.69 -25.89 11.16
CA LYS A 618 -8.62 -25.59 12.11
C LYS A 618 -9.09 -25.31 13.54
N SER A 619 -10.35 -24.86 13.72
CA SER A 619 -10.88 -24.51 15.04
C SER A 619 -11.10 -25.76 15.89
N THR A 620 -12.29 -26.34 15.88
CA THR A 620 -12.63 -27.56 16.62
C THR A 620 -12.71 -28.70 15.64
N LYS A 621 -11.95 -29.77 15.82
CA LYS A 621 -12.06 -30.96 14.99
C LYS A 621 -13.09 -31.92 15.58
N SER A 622 -14.31 -31.82 15.07
CA SER A 622 -15.43 -32.72 15.41
C SER A 622 -16.35 -32.83 14.21
N PRO A 623 -16.88 -34.04 13.90
CA PRO A 623 -17.72 -34.26 12.73
C PRO A 623 -18.97 -33.38 12.69
N ASP A 624 -19.53 -33.03 13.85
CA ASP A 624 -20.75 -32.23 13.98
C ASP A 624 -20.51 -30.71 14.09
N CYS A 625 -19.23 -30.29 14.20
CA CYS A 625 -18.93 -28.87 14.15
C CYS A 625 -18.99 -28.35 12.70
N PRO A 626 -19.28 -27.05 12.50
CA PRO A 626 -19.23 -26.48 11.15
C PRO A 626 -17.85 -26.62 10.55
N VAL A 627 -17.79 -26.85 9.25
CA VAL A 627 -16.53 -26.73 8.52
C VAL A 627 -16.05 -25.29 8.55
N ASP A 628 -14.79 -25.10 8.85
CA ASP A 628 -14.13 -23.80 8.86
C ASP A 628 -12.88 -23.80 7.97
N ASN A 629 -12.23 -22.63 7.84
CA ASN A 629 -11.01 -22.47 7.02
C ASN A 629 -11.24 -22.76 5.52
N VAL A 630 -12.45 -22.46 5.03
CA VAL A 630 -12.91 -22.70 3.66
C VAL A 630 -12.71 -21.48 2.77
N LEU A 631 -12.07 -21.62 1.60
CA LEU A 631 -12.02 -20.58 0.56
C LEU A 631 -13.38 -20.46 -0.15
N GLU A 632 -13.59 -19.37 -0.88
CA GLU A 632 -14.78 -19.23 -1.73
C GLU A 632 -14.86 -20.34 -2.78
N ASP A 633 -13.74 -20.64 -3.42
CA ASP A 633 -13.67 -21.70 -4.44
C ASP A 633 -13.98 -23.08 -3.85
N ASP A 634 -13.51 -23.36 -2.62
CA ASP A 634 -13.86 -24.61 -1.92
C ASP A 634 -15.37 -24.69 -1.65
N ALA A 635 -15.98 -23.57 -1.22
CA ALA A 635 -17.42 -23.51 -0.94
C ALA A 635 -18.26 -23.69 -2.21
N ARG A 636 -17.86 -23.06 -3.32
CA ARG A 636 -18.52 -23.25 -4.63
C ARG A 636 -18.34 -24.66 -5.15
N LYS A 637 -17.14 -25.22 -5.04
CA LYS A 637 -16.85 -26.59 -5.45
C LYS A 637 -17.66 -27.60 -4.62
N PHE A 638 -17.75 -27.38 -3.29
CA PHE A 638 -18.61 -28.19 -2.44
C PHE A 638 -20.05 -28.22 -2.95
N CYS A 639 -20.65 -27.08 -3.24
CA CYS A 639 -22.01 -27.00 -3.76
C CYS A 639 -22.17 -27.72 -5.11
N LEU A 640 -21.21 -27.53 -6.04
CA LEU A 640 -21.25 -28.22 -7.34
C LEU A 640 -21.19 -29.73 -7.17
N THR A 641 -20.22 -30.23 -6.41
CA THR A 641 -20.06 -31.69 -6.18
C THR A 641 -21.24 -32.28 -5.41
N LEU A 642 -21.82 -31.55 -4.46
CA LEU A 642 -23.06 -31.96 -3.78
C LEU A 642 -24.21 -32.13 -4.79
N GLY A 643 -24.35 -31.17 -5.73
CA GLY A 643 -25.36 -31.24 -6.80
C GLY A 643 -25.15 -32.43 -7.74
N GLU A 644 -23.92 -32.67 -8.18
CA GLU A 644 -23.54 -33.79 -9.03
C GLU A 644 -23.85 -35.15 -8.37
N ARG A 645 -23.53 -35.31 -7.08
CA ARG A 645 -23.70 -36.55 -6.35
C ARG A 645 -25.16 -36.84 -5.99
N THR A 646 -25.98 -35.84 -5.73
CA THR A 646 -27.33 -35.99 -5.23
C THR A 646 -28.41 -35.63 -6.25
N GLY A 647 -28.07 -35.14 -7.43
CA GLY A 647 -28.97 -34.74 -8.49
C GLY A 647 -29.81 -33.49 -8.18
N VAL A 648 -29.46 -32.70 -7.17
CA VAL A 648 -30.11 -31.43 -6.84
C VAL A 648 -29.33 -30.23 -7.44
N ASN A 649 -29.98 -29.08 -7.61
CA ASN A 649 -29.34 -27.86 -8.03
C ASN A 649 -28.82 -27.08 -6.80
N SER A 650 -27.66 -27.52 -6.28
CA SER A 650 -27.05 -26.96 -5.10
C SER A 650 -26.14 -25.74 -5.45
N ARG A 651 -26.16 -24.73 -4.60
CA ARG A 651 -25.40 -23.48 -4.74
C ARG A 651 -25.21 -22.79 -3.38
N LEU A 652 -24.43 -21.75 -3.33
CA LEU A 652 -24.44 -20.81 -2.21
C LEU A 652 -25.73 -19.97 -2.25
N PRO A 653 -26.29 -19.55 -1.12
CA PRO A 653 -27.41 -18.60 -1.09
C PRO A 653 -26.97 -17.22 -1.60
N THR A 654 -27.90 -16.46 -2.19
CA THR A 654 -27.68 -15.04 -2.42
C THR A 654 -27.72 -14.27 -1.09
N GLU A 655 -27.17 -13.06 -1.08
CA GLU A 655 -27.21 -12.22 0.11
C GLU A 655 -28.65 -11.94 0.56
N ALA A 656 -29.52 -11.65 -0.39
CA ALA A 656 -30.94 -11.41 -0.13
C ALA A 656 -31.67 -12.66 0.39
N GLU A 657 -31.39 -13.83 -0.15
CA GLU A 657 -31.97 -15.11 0.35
C GLU A 657 -31.49 -15.37 1.77
N TRP A 658 -30.22 -15.20 2.05
CA TRP A 658 -29.66 -15.41 3.38
C TRP A 658 -30.30 -14.46 4.40
N GLU A 659 -30.35 -13.14 4.10
CA GLU A 659 -30.92 -12.15 5.03
C GLU A 659 -32.41 -12.36 5.23
N TYR A 660 -33.16 -12.66 4.17
CA TYR A 660 -34.58 -12.99 4.25
C TYR A 660 -34.85 -14.19 5.19
N ALA A 661 -34.05 -15.24 5.01
CA ALA A 661 -34.14 -16.45 5.84
C ALA A 661 -33.75 -16.18 7.30
N SER A 662 -32.73 -15.38 7.53
CA SER A 662 -32.27 -15.02 8.88
C SER A 662 -33.30 -14.18 9.64
N ARG A 663 -33.99 -13.27 8.97
CA ARG A 663 -35.07 -12.45 9.56
C ARG A 663 -36.32 -13.21 9.89
N ALA A 664 -36.59 -14.31 9.21
CA ALA A 664 -37.75 -15.18 9.44
C ALA A 664 -39.09 -14.42 9.63
N GLY A 665 -39.33 -13.44 8.73
CA GLY A 665 -40.55 -12.62 8.73
C GLY A 665 -40.51 -11.39 9.66
N ARG A 666 -39.37 -11.03 10.25
CA ARG A 666 -39.23 -9.86 11.14
C ARG A 666 -38.38 -8.78 10.48
N SER A 667 -38.62 -7.53 10.90
CA SER A 667 -37.84 -6.34 10.47
C SER A 667 -36.85 -5.82 11.53
N THR A 668 -36.86 -6.45 12.72
CA THR A 668 -36.01 -6.09 13.87
C THR A 668 -34.56 -6.50 13.65
N LYS A 669 -33.63 -6.01 14.50
CA LYS A 669 -32.21 -6.30 14.45
C LYS A 669 -31.91 -7.81 14.40
N TRP A 670 -32.61 -8.57 15.21
CA TRP A 670 -32.61 -10.03 15.22
C TRP A 670 -34.05 -10.56 14.98
N PHE A 671 -34.21 -11.82 14.56
CA PHE A 671 -35.53 -12.41 14.39
C PHE A 671 -36.34 -12.52 15.71
N PHE A 672 -35.67 -12.52 16.84
CA PHE A 672 -36.29 -12.54 18.17
C PHE A 672 -36.55 -11.15 18.75
N GLY A 673 -36.28 -10.07 18.04
CA GLY A 673 -36.51 -8.68 18.44
C GLY A 673 -35.24 -7.82 18.44
N SER A 674 -35.24 -6.74 19.23
CA SER A 674 -34.11 -5.80 19.35
C SER A 674 -33.36 -5.93 20.70
N ASP A 675 -33.83 -6.79 21.61
CA ASP A 675 -33.20 -7.03 22.90
C ASP A 675 -32.00 -7.97 22.77
N GLY A 676 -30.79 -7.40 22.77
CA GLY A 676 -29.52 -8.14 22.61
C GLY A 676 -29.19 -9.07 23.79
N SER A 677 -29.84 -8.95 24.96
CA SER A 677 -29.61 -9.84 26.12
C SER A 677 -29.93 -11.32 25.80
N LYS A 678 -30.83 -11.55 24.84
CA LYS A 678 -31.28 -12.89 24.43
C LYS A 678 -30.39 -13.59 23.40
N ILE A 679 -29.36 -12.90 22.85
CA ILE A 679 -28.53 -13.48 21.77
C ILE A 679 -27.87 -14.80 22.17
N GLY A 680 -27.51 -14.96 23.44
CA GLY A 680 -26.91 -16.19 23.96
C GLY A 680 -27.75 -17.47 23.80
N ASP A 681 -29.06 -17.33 23.66
CA ASP A 681 -29.99 -18.46 23.41
C ASP A 681 -29.90 -18.95 21.96
N TYR A 682 -29.49 -18.09 21.03
CA TYR A 682 -29.60 -18.28 19.60
C TYR A 682 -28.26 -18.30 18.86
N ALA A 683 -27.16 -17.89 19.50
CA ALA A 683 -25.87 -17.75 18.86
C ALA A 683 -24.70 -18.18 19.72
N TRP A 684 -23.68 -18.75 19.08
CA TRP A 684 -22.34 -18.87 19.63
C TRP A 684 -21.51 -17.66 19.20
N PHE A 685 -21.13 -16.80 20.14
CA PHE A 685 -20.34 -15.58 19.92
C PHE A 685 -19.27 -15.41 20.98
N LYS A 686 -18.40 -14.41 20.87
CA LYS A 686 -17.26 -14.20 21.77
C LYS A 686 -17.60 -14.30 23.28
N GLY A 687 -18.81 -13.85 23.66
CA GLY A 687 -19.23 -13.85 25.06
C GLY A 687 -19.57 -15.23 25.63
N ASN A 688 -19.84 -16.25 24.81
CA ASN A 688 -20.30 -17.58 25.26
C ASN A 688 -19.64 -18.76 24.55
N ALA A 689 -18.84 -18.54 23.51
CA ALA A 689 -18.28 -19.62 22.69
C ALA A 689 -16.97 -20.22 23.24
N GLY A 690 -16.39 -19.66 24.30
CA GLY A 690 -15.16 -20.19 24.88
C GLY A 690 -13.96 -20.22 23.91
N GLY A 691 -13.95 -19.34 22.90
CA GLY A 691 -12.87 -19.21 21.93
C GLY A 691 -12.80 -20.28 20.84
N LYS A 692 -13.89 -21.00 20.56
CA LYS A 692 -13.94 -22.10 19.56
C LYS A 692 -15.31 -22.22 18.91
N SER A 693 -15.39 -22.94 17.76
CA SER A 693 -16.66 -23.36 17.16
C SER A 693 -17.29 -24.52 17.96
N HIS A 694 -18.60 -24.65 17.86
CA HIS A 694 -19.42 -25.64 18.56
C HIS A 694 -20.19 -26.53 17.56
N PRO A 695 -20.59 -27.75 17.94
CA PRO A 695 -21.49 -28.59 17.13
C PRO A 695 -22.76 -27.82 16.75
N VAL A 696 -23.19 -27.98 15.50
CA VAL A 696 -24.37 -27.29 14.98
C VAL A 696 -25.64 -27.70 15.70
N GLY A 697 -26.65 -26.83 15.74
CA GLY A 697 -27.95 -27.15 16.29
C GLY A 697 -28.07 -27.13 17.81
N GLN A 698 -27.07 -26.70 18.53
CA GLN A 698 -27.13 -26.63 20.01
C GLN A 698 -27.82 -25.37 20.54
N LYS A 699 -28.05 -24.37 19.72
CA LYS A 699 -28.83 -23.18 20.07
C LYS A 699 -30.24 -23.27 19.53
N LYS A 700 -31.15 -22.39 19.97
CA LYS A 700 -32.52 -22.35 19.50
C LYS A 700 -32.58 -21.91 18.03
N PRO A 701 -33.43 -22.51 17.19
CA PRO A 701 -33.61 -22.11 15.80
C PRO A 701 -34.39 -20.81 15.68
N ASN A 702 -34.34 -20.18 14.51
CA ASN A 702 -35.25 -19.11 14.17
C ASN A 702 -36.70 -19.65 13.89
N HIS A 703 -37.65 -18.74 13.67
CA HIS A 703 -39.05 -19.09 13.46
C HIS A 703 -39.31 -19.98 12.23
N TRP A 704 -38.34 -20.10 11.33
CA TRP A 704 -38.42 -20.95 10.14
C TRP A 704 -37.65 -22.27 10.28
N GLY A 705 -37.06 -22.52 11.45
CA GLY A 705 -36.38 -23.78 11.76
C GLY A 705 -34.90 -23.80 11.37
N LEU A 706 -34.27 -22.64 11.14
CA LEU A 706 -32.84 -22.53 10.82
C LEU A 706 -32.04 -22.31 12.11
N TYR A 707 -31.03 -23.14 12.31
CA TYR A 707 -30.11 -23.09 13.46
C TYR A 707 -28.83 -22.35 13.12
N ASP A 708 -28.17 -21.79 14.12
CA ASP A 708 -26.88 -21.15 14.06
C ASP A 708 -26.80 -20.06 12.95
N ILE A 709 -27.97 -19.45 12.64
CA ILE A 709 -28.05 -18.39 11.64
C ILE A 709 -27.34 -17.09 12.12
N TYR A 710 -27.02 -17.04 13.40
CA TYR A 710 -26.16 -16.04 14.02
C TYR A 710 -25.05 -16.75 14.78
N GLY A 711 -23.82 -16.23 14.63
CA GLY A 711 -22.65 -16.73 15.36
C GLY A 711 -22.06 -17.99 14.75
N ASN A 712 -21.43 -18.80 15.56
CA ASN A 712 -20.65 -19.98 15.26
C ASN A 712 -19.60 -19.72 14.17
N VAL A 713 -19.88 -19.92 12.87
CA VAL A 713 -19.00 -19.50 11.77
C VAL A 713 -19.71 -18.51 10.85
N CYS A 714 -18.95 -17.61 10.26
CA CYS A 714 -19.46 -16.70 9.25
C CYS A 714 -19.66 -17.44 7.92
N GLU A 715 -20.80 -17.23 7.28
CA GLU A 715 -21.24 -18.02 6.15
C GLU A 715 -20.94 -17.30 4.83
N ARG A 716 -20.32 -18.00 3.89
CA ARG A 716 -20.09 -17.51 2.52
C ARG A 716 -21.39 -17.50 1.74
N ILE A 717 -21.60 -16.42 0.98
CA ILE A 717 -22.72 -16.27 0.08
C ILE A 717 -22.26 -16.12 -1.37
N SER A 718 -23.19 -16.19 -2.32
CA SER A 718 -22.87 -16.09 -3.75
C SER A 718 -22.48 -14.69 -4.20
N ASP A 719 -22.95 -13.66 -3.51
CA ASP A 719 -22.89 -12.28 -3.92
C ASP A 719 -21.50 -11.69 -3.72
N LYS A 720 -21.11 -10.81 -4.63
CA LYS A 720 -19.93 -9.97 -4.50
C LYS A 720 -20.30 -8.66 -3.81
N TYR A 721 -19.31 -8.00 -3.22
CA TYR A 721 -19.51 -6.72 -2.59
C TYR A 721 -19.38 -5.56 -3.59
N ALA A 722 -20.32 -4.62 -3.54
CA ALA A 722 -20.15 -3.27 -4.05
C ALA A 722 -20.76 -2.31 -3.02
N ARG A 723 -20.02 -1.26 -2.67
CA ARG A 723 -20.37 -0.33 -1.59
C ARG A 723 -21.75 0.32 -1.78
N ASN A 724 -22.04 0.74 -3.00
CA ASN A 724 -23.30 1.41 -3.36
C ASN A 724 -24.39 0.43 -3.83
N TYR A 725 -24.17 -0.89 -3.71
CA TYR A 725 -25.11 -1.85 -4.28
C TYR A 725 -26.53 -1.70 -3.73
N TYR A 726 -26.69 -1.49 -2.43
CA TYR A 726 -28.00 -1.35 -1.81
C TYR A 726 -28.82 -0.16 -2.31
N SER A 727 -28.17 0.91 -2.78
CA SER A 727 -28.86 2.06 -3.40
C SER A 727 -29.34 1.80 -4.83
N ILE A 728 -28.76 0.80 -5.51
CA ILE A 728 -29.04 0.46 -6.92
C ILE A 728 -29.53 -0.98 -7.10
N SER A 729 -29.67 -1.74 -6.01
CA SER A 729 -30.08 -3.16 -6.04
C SER A 729 -31.43 -3.31 -6.71
N PRO A 730 -31.62 -4.34 -7.58
CA PRO A 730 -32.93 -4.72 -8.06
C PRO A 730 -33.86 -5.02 -6.89
N LYS A 731 -35.10 -4.54 -6.96
CA LYS A 731 -36.10 -4.83 -5.92
C LYS A 731 -36.67 -6.25 -6.00
N VAL A 732 -36.38 -6.98 -7.06
CA VAL A 732 -36.89 -8.32 -7.32
C VAL A 732 -35.73 -9.27 -7.56
N ASP A 733 -35.68 -10.35 -6.78
CA ASP A 733 -34.67 -11.43 -6.87
C ASP A 733 -33.22 -10.93 -7.02
N PRO A 734 -32.70 -10.01 -6.16
CA PRO A 734 -31.34 -9.52 -6.29
C PRO A 734 -30.32 -10.64 -6.08
N THR A 735 -29.31 -10.67 -6.93
CA THR A 735 -28.24 -11.67 -6.94
C THR A 735 -26.86 -11.08 -6.70
N GLY A 736 -26.81 -9.93 -6.04
CA GLY A 736 -25.61 -9.13 -5.91
C GLY A 736 -25.31 -8.27 -7.14
N PRO A 737 -24.28 -7.44 -7.08
CA PRO A 737 -23.83 -6.72 -8.25
C PRO A 737 -23.48 -7.75 -9.32
N SER A 738 -24.03 -7.56 -10.52
CA SER A 738 -23.84 -8.50 -11.63
C SER A 738 -22.35 -8.78 -11.84
N GLN A 739 -21.99 -10.05 -11.86
CA GLN A 739 -20.68 -10.45 -12.39
C GLN A 739 -20.68 -10.04 -13.87
N GLY A 740 -19.93 -8.97 -14.15
CA GLY A 740 -19.80 -8.49 -15.50
C GLY A 740 -20.65 -7.28 -15.85
N SER A 741 -20.57 -6.18 -15.07
CA SER A 741 -20.73 -4.88 -15.70
C SER A 741 -19.60 -4.73 -16.68
N LYS A 742 -19.88 -4.96 -17.96
CA LYS A 742 -18.93 -4.79 -19.06
C LYS A 742 -18.49 -3.34 -19.08
N SER A 743 -17.18 -3.05 -19.05
CA SER A 743 -16.72 -1.74 -19.49
C SER A 743 -17.10 -1.64 -20.94
N HIS A 744 -18.13 -0.88 -21.26
CA HIS A 744 -18.67 -0.80 -22.61
C HIS A 744 -18.52 0.63 -23.11
N MET A 745 -17.95 0.80 -24.27
CA MET A 745 -17.75 2.08 -24.95
C MET A 745 -18.26 1.94 -26.38
N GLU A 746 -19.00 2.92 -26.86
CA GLU A 746 -19.44 2.98 -28.25
C GLU A 746 -18.90 4.24 -28.93
N TYR A 747 -18.44 4.09 -30.16
CA TYR A 747 -17.95 5.17 -30.98
C TYR A 747 -18.73 5.16 -32.31
N THR A 748 -19.27 6.31 -32.69
CA THR A 748 -19.85 6.50 -34.02
C THR A 748 -18.80 7.19 -34.88
N ILE A 749 -18.45 6.58 -36.00
CA ILE A 749 -17.47 7.09 -36.95
C ILE A 749 -18.06 7.12 -38.35
N THR A 750 -17.64 8.07 -39.18
CA THR A 750 -17.97 8.10 -40.60
C THR A 750 -16.78 7.63 -41.43
N ALA A 751 -16.89 6.46 -42.03
CA ALA A 751 -15.82 5.93 -42.87
C ALA A 751 -15.90 6.51 -44.30
N PRO A 752 -14.77 6.98 -44.89
CA PRO A 752 -14.77 7.59 -46.23
C PRO A 752 -15.01 6.58 -47.34
N ARG A 753 -14.84 5.30 -47.10
CA ARG A 753 -15.10 4.20 -48.05
C ARG A 753 -15.46 2.91 -47.31
N ALA A 754 -16.26 2.07 -47.94
CA ALA A 754 -16.47 0.71 -47.49
C ALA A 754 -15.22 -0.14 -47.74
N GLY A 755 -14.95 -1.10 -46.85
CA GLY A 755 -13.83 -2.01 -47.06
C GLY A 755 -13.25 -2.58 -45.74
N LYS A 756 -12.11 -3.20 -45.86
CA LYS A 756 -11.34 -3.74 -44.71
C LYS A 756 -10.41 -2.68 -44.13
N TYR A 757 -10.33 -2.66 -42.81
CA TYR A 757 -9.46 -1.78 -42.05
C TYR A 757 -8.71 -2.58 -41.00
N LEU A 758 -7.48 -2.17 -40.67
CA LEU A 758 -6.73 -2.64 -39.52
C LEU A 758 -6.99 -1.72 -38.36
N LEU A 759 -7.64 -2.22 -37.33
CA LEU A 759 -7.89 -1.50 -36.09
C LEU A 759 -6.78 -1.77 -35.08
N SER A 760 -6.13 -0.72 -34.60
CA SER A 760 -5.17 -0.72 -33.52
C SER A 760 -5.61 0.21 -32.39
N ALA A 761 -4.94 0.14 -31.25
CA ALA A 761 -5.14 1.03 -30.11
C ALA A 761 -3.79 1.39 -29.48
N ARG A 762 -3.61 2.66 -29.11
CA ARG A 762 -2.45 3.13 -28.37
C ARG A 762 -2.73 3.03 -26.86
N VAL A 763 -1.99 2.17 -26.18
CA VAL A 763 -2.34 1.71 -24.83
C VAL A 763 -1.16 1.72 -23.86
N VAL A 764 -1.50 1.77 -22.56
CA VAL A 764 -0.59 1.45 -21.44
C VAL A 764 -1.24 0.39 -20.57
N THR A 765 -0.54 -0.70 -20.31
CA THR A 765 -0.99 -1.83 -19.48
C THR A 765 -0.02 -2.07 -18.32
N ALA A 766 -0.57 -2.52 -17.19
CA ALA A 766 0.19 -2.90 -16.01
C ALA A 766 0.39 -4.41 -15.88
N ASN A 767 -0.17 -5.22 -16.81
CA ASN A 767 -0.12 -6.67 -16.74
C ASN A 767 -0.20 -7.31 -18.14
N TYR A 768 0.19 -8.60 -18.22
CA TYR A 768 0.10 -9.45 -19.41
C TYR A 768 -1.35 -9.87 -19.73
N ASN A 769 -1.53 -10.40 -20.93
CA ASN A 769 -2.77 -11.04 -21.37
C ASN A 769 -4.03 -10.17 -21.26
N GLN A 770 -3.86 -8.86 -21.42
CA GLN A 770 -5.00 -7.94 -21.47
C GLN A 770 -5.63 -7.97 -22.85
N ILE A 771 -6.96 -7.99 -22.88
CA ILE A 771 -7.73 -7.98 -24.12
C ILE A 771 -8.86 -6.97 -24.05
N ILE A 772 -9.28 -6.50 -25.22
CA ILE A 772 -10.54 -5.78 -25.40
C ILE A 772 -11.28 -6.37 -26.59
N ASN A 773 -12.56 -6.62 -26.44
CA ASN A 773 -13.40 -7.08 -27.55
C ASN A 773 -13.94 -5.89 -28.32
N VAL A 774 -14.14 -6.04 -29.60
CA VAL A 774 -14.74 -5.04 -30.47
C VAL A 774 -15.72 -5.69 -31.44
N SER A 775 -16.84 -5.04 -31.69
CA SER A 775 -17.74 -5.31 -32.80
C SER A 775 -18.00 -4.05 -33.61
N VAL A 776 -18.21 -4.22 -34.90
CA VAL A 776 -18.59 -3.15 -35.84
C VAL A 776 -20.01 -3.39 -36.28
N ASN A 777 -20.90 -2.39 -36.14
CA ASN A 777 -22.32 -2.46 -36.54
C ASN A 777 -23.01 -3.72 -35.98
N GLN A 778 -22.65 -4.17 -34.80
CA GLN A 778 -23.12 -5.40 -34.13
C GLN A 778 -22.78 -6.71 -34.89
N ASN A 779 -21.91 -6.67 -35.91
CA ASN A 779 -21.52 -7.82 -36.66
C ASN A 779 -20.26 -8.47 -36.13
N GLY A 780 -20.41 -9.68 -35.58
CA GLY A 780 -19.30 -10.49 -35.09
C GLY A 780 -18.51 -9.83 -33.94
N THR A 781 -17.60 -10.58 -33.37
CA THR A 781 -16.69 -10.08 -32.32
C THR A 781 -15.24 -10.34 -32.75
N LYS A 782 -14.41 -9.30 -32.67
CA LYS A 782 -12.96 -9.41 -32.76
C LYS A 782 -12.33 -9.12 -31.43
N THR A 783 -11.16 -9.64 -31.15
CA THR A 783 -10.43 -9.44 -29.91
C THR A 783 -9.11 -8.75 -30.20
N LEU A 784 -8.91 -7.57 -29.63
CA LEU A 784 -7.68 -6.80 -29.68
C LEU A 784 -6.84 -7.22 -28.47
N ALA A 785 -5.71 -7.87 -28.72
CA ALA A 785 -4.73 -8.24 -27.69
C ALA A 785 -3.87 -7.02 -27.35
N MET A 786 -3.82 -6.66 -26.08
CA MET A 786 -3.02 -5.53 -25.59
C MET A 786 -1.61 -6.00 -25.24
N PRO A 787 -0.57 -5.29 -25.69
CA PRO A 787 0.79 -5.59 -25.29
C PRO A 787 1.00 -5.37 -23.79
N PHE A 788 1.97 -6.04 -23.20
CA PHE A 788 2.49 -5.62 -21.90
C PHE A 788 3.48 -4.47 -22.13
N THR A 789 3.10 -3.27 -21.68
CA THR A 789 3.80 -2.04 -22.08
C THR A 789 4.80 -1.53 -21.06
N GLU A 790 4.87 -2.15 -19.90
CA GLU A 790 5.74 -1.72 -18.78
C GLU A 790 5.57 -0.24 -18.41
N GLY A 791 4.38 0.32 -18.62
CA GLY A 791 4.08 1.71 -18.29
C GLY A 791 4.35 2.73 -19.40
N THR A 792 4.79 2.29 -20.59
CA THR A 792 5.00 3.16 -21.76
C THR A 792 3.86 3.03 -22.78
N TRP A 793 3.65 4.06 -23.63
CA TRP A 793 2.68 4.01 -24.69
C TRP A 793 3.13 3.08 -25.82
N GLN A 794 2.35 2.06 -26.12
CA GLN A 794 2.60 1.12 -27.22
C GLN A 794 1.33 0.89 -28.04
N GLU A 795 1.51 0.47 -29.29
CA GLU A 795 0.44 0.09 -30.19
C GLU A 795 0.06 -1.38 -29.99
N ALA A 796 -1.25 -1.63 -29.86
CA ALA A 796 -1.78 -2.99 -29.85
C ALA A 796 -1.61 -3.63 -31.21
N LYS A 797 -1.44 -4.96 -31.27
CA LYS A 797 -1.39 -5.69 -32.54
C LYS A 797 -2.71 -5.47 -33.28
N PRO A 798 -2.69 -4.97 -34.54
CA PRO A 798 -3.91 -4.65 -35.24
C PRO A 798 -4.78 -5.88 -35.55
N VAL A 799 -6.10 -5.67 -35.60
CA VAL A 799 -7.09 -6.67 -36.01
C VAL A 799 -7.89 -6.15 -37.21
N GLU A 800 -8.22 -7.06 -38.14
CA GLU A 800 -9.02 -6.73 -39.34
C GLU A 800 -10.49 -6.54 -38.94
N VAL A 801 -11.08 -5.41 -39.31
CA VAL A 801 -12.51 -5.10 -39.21
C VAL A 801 -13.05 -4.61 -40.56
N THR A 802 -14.36 -4.74 -40.77
CA THR A 802 -15.00 -4.29 -42.02
C THR A 802 -15.92 -3.09 -41.71
N LEU A 803 -15.74 -2.01 -42.44
CA LEU A 803 -16.57 -0.82 -42.36
C LEU A 803 -17.45 -0.70 -43.62
N GLN A 804 -18.65 -0.15 -43.43
CA GLN A 804 -19.46 0.35 -44.56
C GLN A 804 -19.09 1.80 -44.88
N ASN A 805 -19.40 2.26 -46.08
CA ASN A 805 -19.27 3.68 -46.43
C ASN A 805 -20.27 4.51 -45.60
N GLY A 806 -19.82 5.63 -45.00
CA GLY A 806 -20.63 6.43 -44.13
C GLY A 806 -20.54 5.95 -42.66
N ASP A 807 -21.63 6.07 -41.91
CA ASP A 807 -21.64 5.87 -40.47
C ASP A 807 -21.51 4.40 -40.05
N ASN A 808 -20.61 4.19 -39.10
CA ASN A 808 -20.38 2.91 -38.45
C ASN A 808 -20.34 3.07 -36.92
N THR A 809 -20.84 2.06 -36.20
CA THR A 809 -20.75 1.99 -34.74
C THR A 809 -19.72 0.94 -34.35
N LEU A 810 -18.70 1.36 -33.59
CA LEU A 810 -17.73 0.47 -32.98
C LEU A 810 -18.05 0.34 -31.50
N ALA A 811 -18.36 -0.88 -31.07
CA ALA A 811 -18.60 -1.19 -29.66
C ALA A 811 -17.41 -1.98 -29.08
N PHE A 812 -16.83 -1.46 -27.98
CA PHE A 812 -15.70 -2.07 -27.28
C PHE A 812 -16.11 -2.49 -25.88
N TRP A 813 -15.66 -3.66 -25.42
CA TRP A 813 -15.94 -4.14 -24.06
C TRP A 813 -14.90 -5.14 -23.55
N ARG A 814 -14.91 -5.34 -22.23
CA ARG A 814 -14.05 -6.32 -21.53
C ARG A 814 -14.93 -7.26 -20.70
N ASP A 815 -14.93 -8.55 -21.05
CA ASP A 815 -15.86 -9.55 -20.50
C ASP A 815 -15.32 -10.36 -19.35
N GLN A 816 -14.03 -10.57 -19.26
CA GLN A 816 -13.48 -11.60 -18.38
C GLN A 816 -12.48 -11.08 -17.38
N PRO A 817 -12.53 -11.58 -16.16
CA PRO A 817 -11.47 -11.47 -15.16
C PRO A 817 -10.37 -12.53 -15.38
N PRO A 818 -9.16 -12.28 -14.86
CA PRO A 818 -8.76 -11.04 -14.21
C PRO A 818 -8.28 -10.00 -15.23
N GLN A 819 -8.98 -8.87 -15.33
CA GLN A 819 -8.54 -7.74 -16.15
C GLN A 819 -7.94 -6.65 -15.24
N TYR A 820 -6.70 -6.29 -15.49
CA TYR A 820 -6.02 -5.21 -14.77
C TYR A 820 -6.36 -3.86 -15.38
N GLY A 821 -5.93 -2.75 -14.75
CA GLY A 821 -6.13 -1.43 -15.27
C GLY A 821 -5.51 -1.29 -16.67
N LEU A 822 -6.17 -0.50 -17.51
CA LEU A 822 -5.77 -0.24 -18.90
C LEU A 822 -6.03 1.24 -19.21
N ALA A 823 -4.99 1.97 -19.64
CA ALA A 823 -5.14 3.31 -20.19
C ALA A 823 -5.12 3.23 -21.72
N ILE A 824 -6.02 3.98 -22.37
CA ILE A 824 -6.13 4.04 -23.83
C ILE A 824 -6.08 5.51 -24.26
N LYS A 825 -5.20 5.84 -25.18
CA LYS A 825 -5.05 7.18 -25.76
C LYS A 825 -5.98 7.40 -26.92
N ASP A 826 -5.91 6.50 -27.89
CA ASP A 826 -6.71 6.55 -29.12
C ASP A 826 -6.84 5.16 -29.76
N PHE A 827 -7.76 5.06 -30.70
CA PHE A 827 -7.86 3.97 -31.65
C PHE A 827 -7.55 4.48 -33.05
N THR A 828 -6.94 3.66 -33.88
CA THR A 828 -6.61 4.00 -35.27
C THR A 828 -7.09 2.90 -36.20
N LEU A 829 -7.76 3.28 -37.28
CA LEU A 829 -8.22 2.40 -38.36
C LEU A 829 -7.44 2.74 -39.62
N PHE A 830 -6.61 1.80 -40.03
CA PHE A 830 -5.83 1.91 -41.26
C PHE A 830 -6.55 1.17 -42.41
N PRO A 831 -6.91 1.83 -43.52
CA PRO A 831 -7.54 1.14 -44.65
C PRO A 831 -6.59 0.10 -45.25
N ILE A 832 -7.12 -1.09 -45.59
CA ILE A 832 -6.41 -2.10 -46.33
C ILE A 832 -6.75 -1.87 -47.80
N ASN A 833 -5.75 -1.65 -48.65
CA ASN A 833 -5.91 -1.46 -50.06
C ASN A 833 -6.30 -2.78 -50.78
#